data_cf3d787e1c1beef1a1069ab3b65dc80c
#
_entry.id   cf3d787e1c1beef1a1069ab3b65dc80c
#
_cell.length_a   1.000
_cell.length_b   1.000
_cell.length_c   1.000
_cell.angle_alpha   90.00
_cell.angle_beta   90.00
_cell.angle_gamma   90.00
#
_symmetry.space_group_name_H-M   'P 1'
#
loop_
_entity.id
_entity.type
_entity.pdbx_description
1 polymer ?
#
loop_
_entity_poly.entity_id
_entity_poly.type
_entity_poly.pdbx_seq_one_letter_code
_entity_poly.pdbx_strand_id
1 'polypeptide(L)'
;VPHIPAMRLRNVAIWCVSLALAHIVPVTAAPLFAPTPAQYTQAMGLSDHYASLVDRRPTAPVWVDAGHFLYRRGVARSAQLPAIEYRLVEAASGRNTLAFDHARLAAALTRAGAKAVDAARLQLDEPTLERQRLSFQLAKLGWQCDLLGYRCAHLPERDLPAESMDMRLPLKQGERQARTSPDGRWRAWVEQGNLVIAPVGSHERSVLSHDGSTDDYYALDSVVWSPDSQHLAAYRVKAPPPRMVYYIESAPTDQVQPKLHQQVYPKPGDALPVMQPVLFDLATHAAHPVAMTLLPNAFTLSEMVWWKDSRGFTFEYNARGHQLYRVIEVDARTAAARTLIEETSPTFIEYSELSGEHENGGKHARQDLDDGAQIVWASERDGWEHLYLYDGHNGEVIRQVTRGDWVVRKLDRIDQAAGQVYFTASGMQPGEDPYYRHAYRIGLDGRGLTALTPLAADHEVRYSPDGTWLLDLYSRVDLGPVLELRRSADGSLARTVERTDLTRLLAAGWQAPLPFHTTGRDGRTEIWGVIHRPQQLDPQQRYRVVEDIYAGPQGSFVPKSFTTATPSLTGMGFAVASIDGMGTNNRSRAFHDVAWRNLKDAGLPDRIAWHKAAAAHYPWYDIGGGVGVYGTSAGGQNAGALLFHPEFYVAGVANSGCHDNRMDK
;
A
#
# COMPACT_ATOMS: atom_id res chain seq x y z
N VAL A 1 26.92 30.14 -49.77
CA VAL A 1 26.40 30.07 -51.14
C VAL A 1 27.39 29.28 -51.93
N PRO A 2 27.04 28.13 -52.45
CA PRO A 2 27.30 27.86 -53.88
C PRO A 2 26.08 27.26 -54.61
N HIS A 3 26.09 27.56 -55.91
CA HIS A 3 25.12 27.34 -56.96
C HIS A 3 24.65 25.89 -57.16
N ILE A 4 23.35 25.73 -57.47
CA ILE A 4 22.73 24.51 -58.01
C ILE A 4 22.60 24.74 -59.54
N PRO A 5 23.06 23.83 -60.43
CA PRO A 5 22.78 23.94 -61.87
C PRO A 5 21.46 23.26 -62.24
N ALA A 6 20.73 23.89 -63.11
CA ALA A 6 19.49 23.44 -63.73
C ALA A 6 19.71 22.19 -64.63
N MET A 7 18.84 21.19 -64.46
CA MET A 7 18.82 20.02 -65.33
C MET A 7 17.56 19.97 -66.19
N ARG A 8 17.76 19.83 -67.49
CA ARG A 8 16.77 19.95 -68.56
C ARG A 8 15.78 18.77 -68.57
N LEU A 9 14.54 19.06 -68.82
CA LEU A 9 13.47 18.14 -69.23
C LEU A 9 13.82 17.43 -70.51
N ARG A 10 13.72 16.09 -70.53
CA ARG A 10 13.63 15.28 -71.76
C ARG A 10 12.37 14.41 -71.70
N ASN A 11 11.60 14.51 -72.79
CA ASN A 11 10.38 13.79 -73.09
C ASN A 11 10.44 12.29 -72.82
N VAL A 12 9.43 11.73 -72.17
CA VAL A 12 9.14 10.29 -72.13
C VAL A 12 7.68 10.10 -72.57
N ALA A 13 7.54 9.19 -73.51
CA ALA A 13 6.34 8.88 -74.27
C ALA A 13 5.19 8.33 -73.38
N ILE A 14 3.97 8.72 -73.73
CA ILE A 14 2.69 8.24 -73.20
C ILE A 14 2.46 6.81 -73.69
N TRP A 15 2.41 5.84 -72.77
CA TRP A 15 1.81 4.54 -73.02
C TRP A 15 0.42 4.51 -72.39
N CYS A 16 -0.61 4.37 -73.21
CA CYS A 16 -1.98 4.11 -72.77
C CYS A 16 -2.05 2.69 -72.19
N VAL A 17 -2.28 2.57 -70.89
CA VAL A 17 -2.67 1.32 -70.24
C VAL A 17 -4.15 1.39 -69.95
N SER A 18 -4.92 0.46 -70.51
CA SER A 18 -6.35 0.31 -70.33
C SER A 18 -6.66 -0.01 -68.84
N LEU A 19 -7.32 0.94 -68.13
CA LEU A 19 -7.84 0.69 -66.77
C LEU A 19 -9.05 -0.24 -66.88
N ALA A 20 -8.89 -1.47 -66.37
CA ALA A 20 -10.00 -2.29 -65.92
C ALA A 20 -10.69 -1.60 -64.72
N LEU A 21 -11.93 -1.21 -64.86
CA LEU A 21 -12.79 -0.73 -63.77
C LEU A 21 -12.98 -1.88 -62.77
N ALA A 22 -12.12 -1.95 -61.76
CA ALA A 22 -12.41 -2.70 -60.56
C ALA A 22 -13.56 -2.00 -59.82
N HIS A 23 -14.68 -2.66 -59.65
CA HIS A 23 -15.79 -2.20 -58.79
C HIS A 23 -15.25 -2.00 -57.38
N ILE A 24 -15.01 -0.75 -56.99
CA ILE A 24 -14.79 -0.40 -55.58
C ILE A 24 -16.14 -0.55 -54.93
N VAL A 25 -16.37 -1.69 -54.28
CA VAL A 25 -17.44 -1.83 -53.30
C VAL A 25 -17.15 -0.84 -52.20
N PRO A 26 -18.00 0.13 -51.93
CA PRO A 26 -17.79 1.02 -50.81
C PRO A 26 -17.80 0.18 -49.55
N VAL A 27 -16.67 0.09 -48.89
CA VAL A 27 -16.62 -0.41 -47.52
C VAL A 27 -17.41 0.61 -46.73
N THR A 28 -18.69 0.32 -46.49
CA THR A 28 -19.48 1.08 -45.54
C THR A 28 -18.75 0.93 -44.22
N ALA A 29 -18.11 2.00 -43.76
CA ALA A 29 -17.59 2.06 -42.40
C ALA A 29 -18.75 1.65 -41.46
N ALA A 30 -18.49 0.65 -40.63
CA ALA A 30 -19.45 0.28 -39.59
C ALA A 30 -19.83 1.56 -38.85
N PRO A 31 -21.11 1.79 -38.52
CA PRO A 31 -21.51 3.01 -37.84
C PRO A 31 -20.65 3.17 -36.59
N LEU A 32 -20.01 4.35 -36.46
CA LEU A 32 -19.27 4.69 -35.27
C LEU A 32 -20.20 4.50 -34.07
N PHE A 33 -19.79 3.64 -33.12
CA PHE A 33 -20.51 3.45 -31.88
C PHE A 33 -20.57 4.82 -31.16
N ALA A 34 -21.74 5.44 -31.13
CA ALA A 34 -21.97 6.71 -30.48
C ALA A 34 -23.00 6.50 -29.37
N PRO A 35 -22.56 6.20 -28.13
CA PRO A 35 -23.47 5.98 -27.03
C PRO A 35 -24.29 7.25 -26.74
N THR A 36 -25.57 7.05 -26.46
CA THR A 36 -26.48 8.14 -26.05
C THR A 36 -26.13 8.62 -24.64
N PRO A 37 -26.51 9.87 -24.26
CA PRO A 37 -26.33 10.36 -22.89
C PRO A 37 -26.91 9.42 -21.82
N ALA A 38 -28.04 8.77 -22.11
CA ALA A 38 -28.67 7.79 -21.20
C ALA A 38 -27.80 6.54 -21.00
N GLN A 39 -27.16 6.03 -22.06
CA GLN A 39 -26.23 4.89 -21.95
C GLN A 39 -24.98 5.26 -21.15
N TYR A 40 -24.43 6.47 -21.33
CA TYR A 40 -23.34 6.96 -20.48
C TYR A 40 -23.75 7.00 -19.00
N THR A 41 -24.89 7.61 -18.68
CA THR A 41 -25.39 7.71 -17.31
C THR A 41 -25.57 6.32 -16.69
N GLN A 42 -26.16 5.40 -17.44
CA GLN A 42 -26.35 4.01 -16.98
C GLN A 42 -25.01 3.32 -16.73
N ALA A 43 -24.06 3.42 -17.67
CA ALA A 43 -22.75 2.80 -17.55
C ALA A 43 -21.95 3.35 -16.37
N MET A 44 -21.98 4.67 -16.15
CA MET A 44 -21.30 5.32 -15.01
C MET A 44 -21.95 4.96 -13.67
N GLY A 45 -23.23 4.63 -13.63
CA GLY A 45 -23.95 4.23 -12.41
C GLY A 45 -23.88 2.74 -12.08
N LEU A 46 -23.23 1.90 -12.88
CA LEU A 46 -23.21 0.43 -12.69
C LEU A 46 -22.67 0.01 -11.33
N SER A 47 -21.54 0.54 -10.91
CA SER A 47 -20.90 0.17 -9.65
C SER A 47 -21.79 0.46 -8.44
N ASP A 48 -22.40 1.64 -8.39
CA ASP A 48 -23.31 2.04 -7.31
C ASP A 48 -24.60 1.21 -7.32
N HIS A 49 -25.13 0.96 -8.52
CA HIS A 49 -26.29 0.08 -8.69
C HIS A 49 -25.99 -1.31 -8.11
N TYR A 50 -24.91 -1.94 -8.51
CA TYR A 50 -24.54 -3.27 -8.03
C TYR A 50 -24.20 -3.29 -6.54
N ALA A 51 -23.50 -2.27 -6.03
CA ALA A 51 -23.24 -2.14 -4.61
C ALA A 51 -24.51 -2.11 -3.77
N SER A 52 -25.59 -1.50 -4.27
CA SER A 52 -26.89 -1.41 -3.59
C SER A 52 -27.62 -2.77 -3.47
N LEU A 53 -27.19 -3.77 -4.24
CA LEU A 53 -27.84 -5.09 -4.32
C LEU A 53 -27.15 -6.17 -3.46
N VAL A 54 -25.99 -5.86 -2.89
CA VAL A 54 -25.24 -6.78 -2.03
C VAL A 54 -25.78 -6.72 -0.60
N ASP A 55 -26.15 -7.86 -0.04
CA ASP A 55 -26.65 -7.96 1.33
C ASP A 55 -25.71 -8.76 2.23
N ARG A 56 -25.76 -8.49 3.54
CA ARG A 56 -24.99 -9.16 4.59
C ARG A 56 -23.47 -9.23 4.34
N ARG A 57 -22.91 -8.28 3.58
CA ARG A 57 -21.47 -8.22 3.32
C ARG A 57 -20.69 -7.89 4.59
N PRO A 58 -19.91 -8.85 5.16
CA PRO A 58 -19.03 -8.56 6.30
C PRO A 58 -17.82 -7.75 5.85
N THR A 59 -17.40 -6.79 6.69
CA THR A 59 -16.19 -5.98 6.48
C THR A 59 -15.56 -5.59 7.82
N ALA A 60 -14.26 -5.30 7.79
CA ALA A 60 -13.49 -4.72 8.89
C ALA A 60 -13.73 -5.40 10.25
N PRO A 61 -13.48 -6.72 10.38
CA PRO A 61 -13.55 -7.37 11.69
C PRO A 61 -12.40 -6.88 12.58
N VAL A 62 -12.71 -6.58 13.86
CA VAL A 62 -11.74 -6.06 14.83
C VAL A 62 -12.00 -6.67 16.21
N TRP A 63 -10.94 -7.13 16.89
CA TRP A 63 -11.06 -7.66 18.24
C TRP A 63 -11.28 -6.55 19.24
N VAL A 64 -12.24 -6.73 20.15
CA VAL A 64 -12.52 -5.88 21.29
C VAL A 64 -11.70 -6.34 22.50
N ASP A 65 -11.68 -7.63 22.73
CA ASP A 65 -10.90 -8.35 23.74
C ASP A 65 -10.62 -9.79 23.25
N ALA A 66 -10.08 -10.65 24.11
CA ALA A 66 -9.76 -12.04 23.75
C ALA A 66 -11.00 -12.89 23.39
N GLY A 67 -12.19 -12.48 23.84
CA GLY A 67 -13.45 -13.23 23.65
C GLY A 67 -14.48 -12.55 22.76
N HIS A 68 -14.29 -11.29 22.38
CA HIS A 68 -15.29 -10.52 21.64
C HIS A 68 -14.66 -9.78 20.47
N PHE A 69 -15.39 -9.70 19.36
CA PHE A 69 -14.99 -8.90 18.21
C PHE A 69 -16.18 -8.16 17.58
N LEU A 70 -15.88 -7.04 16.94
CA LEU A 70 -16.81 -6.26 16.12
C LEU A 70 -16.60 -6.57 14.65
N TYR A 71 -17.66 -6.50 13.85
CA TYR A 71 -17.55 -6.38 12.40
C TYR A 71 -18.69 -5.52 11.85
N ARG A 72 -18.49 -4.95 10.68
CA ARG A 72 -19.54 -4.23 9.95
C ARG A 72 -20.24 -5.18 9.01
N ARG A 73 -21.55 -4.99 8.86
CA ARG A 73 -22.36 -5.70 7.90
C ARG A 73 -23.17 -4.72 7.05
N GLY A 74 -23.08 -4.82 5.73
CA GLY A 74 -23.98 -4.12 4.83
C GLY A 74 -25.36 -4.79 4.86
N VAL A 75 -26.43 -4.02 4.99
CA VAL A 75 -27.83 -4.53 4.92
C VAL A 75 -28.52 -3.83 3.76
N ALA A 76 -28.86 -4.61 2.73
CA ALA A 76 -29.51 -4.07 1.55
C ALA A 76 -30.93 -3.58 1.89
N ARG A 77 -31.20 -2.31 1.58
CA ARG A 77 -32.52 -1.68 1.65
C ARG A 77 -32.90 -1.22 0.25
N SER A 78 -34.21 -1.24 -0.09
CA SER A 78 -34.71 -0.97 -1.45
C SER A 78 -34.04 0.25 -2.11
N ALA A 79 -33.47 0.07 -3.31
CA ALA A 79 -32.97 1.09 -4.25
C ALA A 79 -31.94 2.12 -3.72
N GLN A 80 -31.39 1.93 -2.54
CA GLN A 80 -30.35 2.78 -1.93
C GLN A 80 -29.11 1.97 -1.58
N LEU A 81 -27.97 2.62 -1.38
CA LEU A 81 -26.78 1.97 -0.84
C LEU A 81 -27.11 1.22 0.46
N PRO A 82 -26.49 0.05 0.73
CA PRO A 82 -26.79 -0.74 1.92
C PRO A 82 -26.63 0.07 3.20
N ALA A 83 -27.53 -0.15 4.15
CA ALA A 83 -27.33 0.35 5.52
C ALA A 83 -26.19 -0.41 6.17
N ILE A 84 -25.50 0.25 7.12
CA ILE A 84 -24.38 -0.35 7.86
C ILE A 84 -24.87 -0.73 9.26
N GLU A 85 -24.66 -1.99 9.64
CA GLU A 85 -24.84 -2.49 10.99
C GLU A 85 -23.49 -2.89 11.61
N TYR A 86 -23.23 -2.45 12.83
CA TYR A 86 -22.13 -2.94 13.65
C TYR A 86 -22.60 -4.10 14.50
N ARG A 87 -21.91 -5.24 14.39
CA ARG A 87 -22.23 -6.47 15.08
C ARG A 87 -21.16 -6.78 16.10
N LEU A 88 -21.58 -7.20 17.30
CA LEU A 88 -20.70 -7.71 18.35
C LEU A 88 -20.89 -9.21 18.49
N VAL A 89 -19.80 -9.95 18.41
CA VAL A 89 -19.79 -11.41 18.49
C VAL A 89 -18.98 -11.88 19.67
N GLU A 90 -19.54 -12.78 20.47
CA GLU A 90 -18.83 -13.55 21.47
C GLU A 90 -18.23 -14.80 20.84
N ALA A 91 -16.90 -14.91 20.83
CA ALA A 91 -16.19 -15.97 20.11
C ALA A 91 -16.57 -17.39 20.58
N ALA A 92 -16.64 -17.61 21.89
CA ALA A 92 -16.91 -18.92 22.48
C ALA A 92 -18.33 -19.44 22.17
N SER A 93 -19.35 -18.61 22.41
CA SER A 93 -20.77 -19.01 22.23
C SER A 93 -21.27 -18.80 20.80
N GLY A 94 -20.70 -17.82 20.07
CA GLY A 94 -21.17 -17.34 18.78
C GLY A 94 -22.40 -16.44 18.85
N ARG A 95 -22.73 -15.94 20.03
CA ARG A 95 -23.80 -14.95 20.19
C ARG A 95 -23.42 -13.71 19.37
N ASN A 96 -24.28 -13.36 18.42
CA ASN A 96 -24.10 -12.28 17.45
C ASN A 96 -25.24 -11.29 17.58
N THR A 97 -24.97 -10.10 18.09
CA THR A 97 -25.94 -9.05 18.39
C THR A 97 -25.55 -7.72 17.75
N LEU A 98 -26.47 -6.76 17.69
CA LEU A 98 -26.08 -5.38 17.39
C LEU A 98 -25.10 -4.89 18.47
N ALA A 99 -24.02 -4.25 18.05
CA ALA A 99 -23.01 -3.71 18.95
C ALA A 99 -23.56 -2.54 19.78
N PHE A 100 -24.47 -1.76 19.19
CA PHE A 100 -25.14 -0.61 19.78
C PHE A 100 -26.39 -0.24 18.98
N ASP A 101 -27.21 0.64 19.54
CA ASP A 101 -28.35 1.25 18.85
C ASP A 101 -27.83 2.39 17.93
N HIS A 102 -27.88 2.17 16.62
CA HIS A 102 -27.37 3.10 15.62
C HIS A 102 -28.11 4.44 15.61
N ALA A 103 -29.45 4.41 15.84
CA ALA A 103 -30.25 5.63 15.86
C ALA A 103 -29.92 6.50 17.09
N ARG A 104 -29.76 5.87 18.26
CA ARG A 104 -29.36 6.55 19.50
C ARG A 104 -27.95 7.13 19.40
N LEU A 105 -27.01 6.38 18.79
CA LEU A 105 -25.63 6.83 18.59
C LEU A 105 -25.59 8.02 17.63
N ALA A 106 -26.26 7.96 16.48
CA ALA A 106 -26.33 9.06 15.53
C ALA A 106 -26.93 10.33 16.15
N ALA A 107 -28.02 10.17 16.92
CA ALA A 107 -28.64 11.29 17.65
C ALA A 107 -27.71 11.88 18.71
N ALA A 108 -26.91 11.05 19.41
CA ALA A 108 -25.95 11.49 20.40
C ALA A 108 -24.79 12.27 19.76
N LEU A 109 -24.25 11.80 18.64
CA LEU A 109 -23.22 12.49 17.87
C LEU A 109 -23.72 13.85 17.36
N THR A 110 -24.94 13.90 16.81
CA THR A 110 -25.54 15.15 16.34
C THR A 110 -25.69 16.14 17.49
N ARG A 111 -26.17 15.70 18.68
CA ARG A 111 -26.23 16.57 19.88
C ARG A 111 -24.87 17.07 20.35
N ALA A 112 -23.81 16.27 20.12
CA ALA A 112 -22.43 16.62 20.47
C ALA A 112 -21.74 17.50 19.40
N GLY A 113 -22.43 17.85 18.31
CA GLY A 113 -21.93 18.78 17.28
C GLY A 113 -21.42 18.12 16.00
N ALA A 114 -21.53 16.80 15.83
CA ALA A 114 -21.20 16.15 14.58
C ALA A 114 -22.20 16.54 13.47
N LYS A 115 -21.68 16.86 12.27
CA LYS A 115 -22.51 17.27 11.13
C LYS A 115 -23.03 16.06 10.36
N ALA A 116 -24.31 16.12 9.93
CA ALA A 116 -24.93 15.20 8.95
C ALA A 116 -24.75 13.71 9.27
N VAL A 117 -25.00 13.28 10.51
CA VAL A 117 -24.88 11.87 10.94
C VAL A 117 -26.13 11.09 10.52
N ASP A 118 -25.99 10.19 9.54
CA ASP A 118 -27.03 9.25 9.12
C ASP A 118 -26.88 7.94 9.89
N ALA A 119 -27.88 7.57 10.69
CA ALA A 119 -27.89 6.34 11.47
C ALA A 119 -27.78 5.06 10.59
N ALA A 120 -28.27 5.12 9.36
CA ALA A 120 -28.20 4.00 8.43
C ALA A 120 -26.82 3.88 7.73
N ARG A 121 -25.98 4.90 7.81
CA ARG A 121 -24.69 4.98 7.10
C ARG A 121 -23.54 5.41 8.01
N LEU A 122 -23.58 5.01 9.28
CA LEU A 122 -22.50 5.28 10.22
C LEU A 122 -21.23 4.59 9.73
N GLN A 123 -20.24 5.36 9.34
CA GLN A 123 -18.88 4.88 9.05
C GLN A 123 -17.98 5.34 10.19
N LEU A 124 -17.68 4.41 11.09
CA LEU A 124 -16.77 4.64 12.20
C LEU A 124 -15.42 4.05 11.81
N ASP A 125 -14.42 4.92 11.70
CA ASP A 125 -13.06 4.49 11.40
C ASP A 125 -12.34 4.14 12.70
N GLU A 126 -11.58 3.04 12.71
CA GLU A 126 -10.83 2.52 13.86
C GLU A 126 -11.69 2.39 15.14
N PRO A 127 -12.85 1.73 15.11
CA PRO A 127 -13.69 1.62 16.28
C PRO A 127 -13.05 0.73 17.35
N THR A 128 -12.91 1.25 18.56
CA THR A 128 -12.53 0.49 19.75
C THR A 128 -13.66 0.51 20.77
N LEU A 129 -13.95 -0.64 21.38
CA LEU A 129 -15.00 -0.79 22.36
C LEU A 129 -14.42 -1.35 23.65
N GLU A 130 -14.36 -0.53 24.69
CA GLU A 130 -13.92 -0.92 26.02
C GLU A 130 -15.10 -0.89 26.98
N ARG A 131 -15.59 -2.06 27.37
CA ARG A 131 -16.81 -2.21 28.16
C ARG A 131 -18.01 -1.53 27.49
N GLN A 132 -18.38 -0.32 27.87
CA GLN A 132 -19.48 0.46 27.31
C GLN A 132 -19.01 1.77 26.65
N ARG A 133 -17.71 1.93 26.47
CA ARG A 133 -17.10 3.12 25.88
C ARG A 133 -16.63 2.80 24.46
N LEU A 134 -17.25 3.46 23.50
CA LEU A 134 -16.91 3.35 22.08
C LEU A 134 -16.09 4.57 21.67
N SER A 135 -14.85 4.34 21.19
CA SER A 135 -14.00 5.39 20.63
C SER A 135 -13.77 5.10 19.15
N PHE A 136 -13.74 6.13 18.30
CA PHE A 136 -13.63 6.01 16.84
C PHE A 136 -13.29 7.35 16.21
N GLN A 137 -12.95 7.33 14.92
CA GLN A 137 -12.90 8.53 14.09
C GLN A 137 -14.17 8.63 13.24
N LEU A 138 -14.67 9.84 13.06
CA LEU A 138 -15.76 10.17 12.15
C LEU A 138 -15.40 11.46 11.42
N ALA A 139 -15.30 11.41 10.10
CA ALA A 139 -14.86 12.52 9.25
C ALA A 139 -13.51 13.13 9.72
N LYS A 140 -12.53 12.28 10.05
CA LYS A 140 -11.19 12.60 10.57
C LYS A 140 -11.17 13.22 11.98
N LEU A 141 -12.29 13.30 12.65
CA LEU A 141 -12.40 13.81 14.03
C LEU A 141 -12.54 12.63 15.01
N GLY A 142 -11.77 12.66 16.10
CA GLY A 142 -11.84 11.66 17.16
C GLY A 142 -13.08 11.85 18.05
N TRP A 143 -13.81 10.76 18.31
CA TRP A 143 -15.00 10.74 19.14
C TRP A 143 -14.93 9.65 20.19
N GLN A 144 -15.53 9.93 21.35
CA GLN A 144 -15.76 8.94 22.40
C GLN A 144 -17.21 9.02 22.88
N CYS A 145 -17.88 7.86 22.92
CA CYS A 145 -19.28 7.76 23.31
C CYS A 145 -19.46 6.73 24.44
N ASP A 146 -20.19 7.11 25.50
CA ASP A 146 -20.72 6.16 26.47
C ASP A 146 -22.01 5.53 25.92
N LEU A 147 -22.06 4.21 25.81
CA LEU A 147 -23.19 3.47 25.23
C LEU A 147 -24.33 3.20 26.24
N LEU A 148 -24.14 3.41 27.55
CA LEU A 148 -25.22 3.32 28.54
C LEU A 148 -26.16 4.51 28.41
N GLY A 149 -25.58 5.71 28.47
CA GLY A 149 -26.31 6.96 28.38
C GLY A 149 -26.40 7.55 26.98
N TYR A 150 -25.68 7.04 26.02
CA TYR A 150 -25.52 7.62 24.68
C TYR A 150 -25.11 9.09 24.74
N ARG A 151 -23.99 9.34 25.41
CA ARG A 151 -23.34 10.64 25.48
C ARG A 151 -22.02 10.59 24.75
N CYS A 152 -21.85 11.49 23.80
CA CYS A 152 -20.63 11.58 23.01
C CYS A 152 -19.87 12.87 23.32
N ALA A 153 -18.55 12.80 23.26
CA ALA A 153 -17.64 13.94 23.35
C ALA A 153 -16.59 13.84 22.24
N HIS A 154 -16.14 14.99 21.77
CA HIS A 154 -15.02 15.10 20.85
C HIS A 154 -13.71 14.80 21.59
N LEU A 155 -12.87 13.95 21.03
CA LEU A 155 -11.50 13.76 21.52
C LEU A 155 -10.62 14.90 21.01
N PRO A 156 -9.65 15.38 21.81
CA PRO A 156 -8.70 16.36 21.33
C PRO A 156 -7.99 15.82 20.07
N GLU A 157 -7.77 16.73 19.13
CA GLU A 157 -7.05 16.43 17.90
C GLU A 157 -5.69 15.80 18.26
N ARG A 158 -5.43 14.60 17.79
CA ARG A 158 -4.06 14.09 17.79
C ARG A 158 -3.31 14.90 16.74
N ASP A 159 -2.21 15.53 17.14
CA ASP A 159 -1.22 16.06 16.20
C ASP A 159 -0.69 14.88 15.36
N LEU A 160 -1.39 14.55 14.29
CA LEU A 160 -0.83 13.66 13.28
C LEU A 160 0.30 14.45 12.59
N PRO A 161 1.48 13.86 12.41
CA PRO A 161 2.50 14.48 11.58
C PRO A 161 1.87 14.78 10.22
N ALA A 162 1.98 16.03 9.76
CA ALA A 162 1.61 16.35 8.39
C ALA A 162 2.45 15.44 7.48
N GLU A 163 1.82 14.75 6.55
CA GLU A 163 2.52 14.08 5.44
C GLU A 163 3.24 15.17 4.65
N SER A 164 4.47 15.44 5.04
CA SER A 164 5.33 16.40 4.39
C SER A 164 6.12 15.65 3.32
N MET A 165 6.01 16.08 2.06
CA MET A 165 6.95 15.68 1.01
C MET A 165 8.37 16.21 1.27
N ASP A 166 8.54 17.04 2.30
CA ASP A 166 9.82 17.45 2.82
C ASP A 166 10.38 16.33 3.71
N MET A 167 11.34 15.57 3.20
CA MET A 167 12.01 14.47 3.91
C MET A 167 12.87 14.94 5.10
N ARG A 168 12.85 16.24 5.43
CA ARG A 168 13.50 16.77 6.62
C ARG A 168 12.64 16.53 7.86
N LEU A 169 13.28 16.07 8.93
CA LEU A 169 12.67 16.18 10.24
C LEU A 169 12.52 17.69 10.57
N PRO A 170 11.32 18.16 10.98
CA PRO A 170 11.07 19.58 11.17
C PRO A 170 11.91 20.16 12.31
N LEU A 171 12.37 21.41 12.15
CA LEU A 171 12.93 22.19 13.25
C LEU A 171 11.78 22.64 14.17
N LYS A 172 11.46 21.83 15.19
CA LYS A 172 10.56 22.21 16.28
C LYS A 172 11.38 22.79 17.42
N GLN A 173 10.95 23.91 17.99
CA GLN A 173 11.66 24.64 19.03
C GLN A 173 10.74 25.02 20.20
N GLY A 174 11.37 25.19 21.36
CA GLY A 174 10.75 25.73 22.55
C GLY A 174 10.32 24.70 23.59
N GLU A 175 10.35 25.13 24.84
CA GLU A 175 10.15 24.32 26.03
C GLU A 175 8.74 23.65 26.10
N ARG A 176 7.73 24.25 25.46
CA ARG A 176 6.36 23.68 25.44
C ARG A 176 6.27 22.33 24.73
N GLN A 177 7.23 22.02 23.87
CA GLN A 177 7.32 20.75 23.13
C GLN A 177 8.33 19.78 23.75
N ALA A 178 8.83 20.06 24.96
CA ALA A 178 9.87 19.27 25.59
C ALA A 178 9.51 17.80 25.75
N ARG A 179 10.49 16.93 25.53
CA ARG A 179 10.43 15.47 25.74
C ARG A 179 10.89 15.15 27.15
N THR A 180 10.00 14.53 27.95
CA THR A 180 10.31 14.16 29.33
C THR A 180 11.04 12.80 29.36
N SER A 181 12.04 12.68 30.23
CA SER A 181 12.76 11.42 30.47
C SER A 181 11.83 10.34 31.08
N PRO A 182 12.12 9.04 30.90
CA PRO A 182 11.32 7.94 31.46
C PRO A 182 11.13 8.02 32.98
N ASP A 183 12.12 8.48 33.75
CA ASP A 183 12.06 8.65 35.20
C ASP A 183 11.32 9.93 35.64
N GLY A 184 10.89 10.76 34.68
CA GLY A 184 10.16 12.00 34.92
C GLY A 184 10.98 13.16 35.50
N ARG A 185 12.31 13.02 35.62
CA ARG A 185 13.17 14.02 36.25
C ARG A 185 13.70 15.09 35.30
N TRP A 186 13.80 14.80 34.01
CA TRP A 186 14.39 15.67 33.00
C TRP A 186 13.42 16.02 31.88
N ARG A 187 13.62 17.18 31.26
CA ARG A 187 12.98 17.60 30.01
C ARG A 187 14.03 17.98 28.99
N ALA A 188 13.86 17.59 27.73
CA ALA A 188 14.74 17.99 26.62
C ALA A 188 13.91 18.72 25.56
N TRP A 189 14.46 19.81 25.00
CA TRP A 189 13.86 20.58 23.90
C TRP A 189 14.96 21.21 23.04
N VAL A 190 14.57 21.88 21.97
CA VAL A 190 15.51 22.55 21.06
C VAL A 190 15.35 24.07 21.16
N GLU A 191 16.46 24.80 21.28
CA GLU A 191 16.53 26.26 21.19
C GLU A 191 17.64 26.66 20.19
N GLN A 192 17.30 27.54 19.24
CA GLN A 192 18.24 28.01 18.22
C GLN A 192 19.01 26.86 17.52
N GLY A 193 18.28 25.74 17.27
CA GLY A 193 18.86 24.56 16.66
C GLY A 193 19.65 23.65 17.61
N ASN A 194 19.88 24.04 18.88
CA ASN A 194 20.63 23.28 19.85
C ASN A 194 19.77 22.55 20.85
N LEU A 195 20.22 21.39 21.32
CA LEU A 195 19.56 20.60 22.34
C LEU A 195 19.81 21.16 23.73
N VAL A 196 18.74 21.33 24.49
CA VAL A 196 18.72 21.89 25.84
C VAL A 196 18.00 20.92 26.77
N ILE A 197 18.48 20.79 28.01
CA ILE A 197 17.82 20.01 29.07
C ILE A 197 17.60 20.87 30.32
N ALA A 198 16.59 20.47 31.10
CA ALA A 198 16.36 21.00 32.46
C ALA A 198 15.73 19.94 33.36
N PRO A 199 15.95 20.00 34.68
CA PRO A 199 15.14 19.25 35.63
C PRO A 199 13.66 19.66 35.53
N VAL A 200 12.74 18.71 35.67
CA VAL A 200 11.29 18.98 35.66
C VAL A 200 10.95 19.92 36.83
N GLY A 201 10.25 21.01 36.55
CA GLY A 201 9.90 22.02 37.53
C GLY A 201 11.01 23.04 37.87
N SER A 202 12.18 22.93 37.24
CA SER A 202 13.29 23.89 37.39
C SER A 202 13.30 24.90 36.25
N HIS A 203 13.85 26.10 36.51
CA HIS A 203 14.21 27.09 35.51
C HIS A 203 15.69 27.00 35.12
N GLU A 204 16.51 26.24 35.87
CA GLU A 204 17.89 25.98 35.53
C GLU A 204 17.94 25.06 34.31
N ARG A 205 18.68 25.47 33.29
CA ARG A 205 18.84 24.74 32.02
C ARG A 205 20.30 24.55 31.67
N SER A 206 20.57 23.46 31.01
CA SER A 206 21.90 23.15 30.44
C SER A 206 21.77 22.97 28.94
N VAL A 207 22.68 23.63 28.19
CA VAL A 207 22.77 23.45 26.74
C VAL A 207 23.70 22.26 26.46
N LEU A 208 23.19 21.22 25.83
CA LEU A 208 23.97 20.00 25.52
C LEU A 208 24.73 20.10 24.21
N SER A 209 24.33 20.98 23.30
CA SER A 209 25.03 21.22 22.03
C SER A 209 25.19 22.71 21.74
N HIS A 210 26.24 23.10 21.00
CA HIS A 210 26.56 24.49 20.70
C HIS A 210 26.81 24.72 19.20
N ASP A 211 26.50 23.75 18.38
CA ASP A 211 26.80 23.68 16.95
C ASP A 211 25.54 23.71 16.07
N GLY A 212 24.39 24.01 16.69
CA GLY A 212 23.09 24.13 16.00
C GLY A 212 22.88 25.50 15.35
N SER A 213 22.12 25.50 14.24
CA SER A 213 21.68 26.69 13.51
C SER A 213 20.32 26.42 12.84
N THR A 214 19.83 27.36 12.02
CA THR A 214 18.56 27.17 11.27
C THR A 214 18.65 26.05 10.23
N ASP A 215 19.80 25.87 9.59
CA ASP A 215 19.98 24.89 8.51
C ASP A 215 20.80 23.67 8.94
N ASP A 216 21.27 23.64 10.18
CA ASP A 216 22.03 22.55 10.78
C ASP A 216 21.62 22.44 12.25
N TYR A 217 20.61 21.60 12.56
CA TYR A 217 19.90 21.63 13.84
C TYR A 217 19.64 20.23 14.38
N TYR A 218 19.40 20.16 15.69
CA TYR A 218 18.92 18.94 16.33
C TYR A 218 17.40 18.85 16.17
N ALA A 219 16.93 17.72 15.63
CA ALA A 219 15.51 17.49 15.39
C ALA A 219 14.83 16.98 16.66
N LEU A 220 13.92 17.77 17.24
CA LEU A 220 13.23 17.42 18.49
C LEU A 220 12.42 16.11 18.36
N ASP A 221 11.83 15.86 17.20
CA ASP A 221 11.05 14.65 16.97
C ASP A 221 11.90 13.37 16.99
N SER A 222 13.20 13.49 16.79
CA SER A 222 14.16 12.38 16.88
C SER A 222 14.76 12.16 18.27
N VAL A 223 14.44 13.02 19.24
CA VAL A 223 14.96 12.91 20.61
C VAL A 223 14.37 11.69 21.30
N VAL A 224 15.21 10.74 21.65
CA VAL A 224 14.86 9.51 22.38
C VAL A 224 15.73 9.34 23.62
N TRP A 225 15.09 9.16 24.76
CA TRP A 225 15.77 8.91 26.04
C TRP A 225 16.13 7.44 26.19
N SER A 226 17.28 7.15 26.79
CA SER A 226 17.57 5.80 27.27
C SER A 226 16.56 5.40 28.37
N PRO A 227 16.20 4.11 28.50
CA PRO A 227 15.29 3.64 29.53
C PRO A 227 15.73 4.01 30.95
N ASP A 228 17.02 4.04 31.24
CA ASP A 228 17.60 4.44 32.53
C ASP A 228 17.69 5.98 32.72
N SER A 229 17.32 6.76 31.70
CA SER A 229 17.36 8.23 31.72
C SER A 229 18.77 8.83 31.92
N GLN A 230 19.84 8.09 31.66
CA GLN A 230 21.22 8.58 31.78
C GLN A 230 21.76 9.15 30.46
N HIS A 231 21.12 8.76 29.35
CA HIS A 231 21.54 9.19 28.01
C HIS A 231 20.32 9.64 27.21
N LEU A 232 20.58 10.40 26.18
CA LEU A 232 19.61 10.64 25.11
C LEU A 232 20.31 10.62 23.76
N ALA A 233 19.57 10.28 22.72
CA ALA A 233 20.04 10.33 21.34
C ALA A 233 19.14 11.24 20.52
N ALA A 234 19.73 11.93 19.54
CA ALA A 234 18.99 12.79 18.60
C ALA A 234 19.69 12.81 17.24
N TYR A 235 18.94 13.05 16.18
CA TYR A 235 19.53 13.39 14.89
C TYR A 235 19.88 14.87 14.81
N ARG A 236 21.13 15.16 14.43
CA ARG A 236 21.53 16.45 13.89
C ARG A 236 21.23 16.43 12.40
N VAL A 237 20.43 17.37 11.93
CA VAL A 237 19.94 17.44 10.55
C VAL A 237 20.57 18.64 9.85
N LYS A 238 21.40 18.38 8.86
CA LYS A 238 21.90 19.41 7.95
C LYS A 238 21.01 19.48 6.72
N ALA A 239 20.16 20.50 6.68
CA ALA A 239 19.19 20.71 5.62
C ALA A 239 19.86 21.29 4.36
N PRO A 240 19.58 20.75 3.17
CA PRO A 240 20.00 21.38 1.92
C PRO A 240 19.16 22.64 1.65
N PRO A 241 19.63 23.55 0.79
CA PRO A 241 18.81 24.65 0.32
C PRO A 241 17.51 24.14 -0.32
N PRO A 242 16.35 24.76 -0.03
CA PRO A 242 15.07 24.30 -0.57
C PRO A 242 15.04 24.38 -2.10
N ARG A 243 14.59 23.32 -2.73
CA ARG A 243 14.33 23.27 -4.18
C ARG A 243 12.85 23.55 -4.42
N MET A 244 12.57 24.60 -5.18
CA MET A 244 11.20 25.06 -5.42
C MET A 244 10.69 24.58 -6.77
N VAL A 245 9.44 24.09 -6.81
CA VAL A 245 8.67 23.90 -8.02
C VAL A 245 7.58 24.97 -8.05
N TYR A 246 7.39 25.56 -9.22
CA TYR A 246 6.41 26.63 -9.47
C TYR A 246 5.29 26.10 -10.37
N TYR A 247 4.06 26.41 -10.02
CA TYR A 247 2.90 26.09 -10.86
C TYR A 247 1.87 27.21 -10.82
N ILE A 248 1.04 27.27 -11.86
CA ILE A 248 0.05 28.34 -12.03
C ILE A 248 -1.35 27.73 -11.90
N GLU A 249 -2.12 28.24 -10.96
CA GLU A 249 -3.57 28.06 -10.91
C GLU A 249 -4.19 29.03 -11.92
N SER A 250 -4.51 28.52 -13.11
CA SER A 250 -4.95 29.35 -14.24
C SER A 250 -6.37 29.93 -14.09
N ALA A 251 -7.22 29.27 -13.29
CA ALA A 251 -8.61 29.67 -13.06
C ALA A 251 -8.99 29.56 -11.58
N PRO A 252 -8.44 30.41 -10.69
CA PRO A 252 -8.81 30.43 -9.28
C PRO A 252 -10.27 30.84 -9.10
N THR A 253 -10.92 30.32 -8.04
CA THR A 253 -12.35 30.55 -7.79
C THR A 253 -12.65 31.91 -7.14
N ASP A 254 -11.64 32.58 -6.60
CA ASP A 254 -11.75 33.82 -5.80
C ASP A 254 -11.24 35.07 -6.55
N GLN A 255 -10.65 34.92 -7.74
CA GLN A 255 -10.18 36.01 -8.57
C GLN A 255 -10.13 35.62 -10.05
N VAL A 256 -10.12 36.64 -10.94
CA VAL A 256 -10.03 36.42 -12.39
C VAL A 256 -8.61 36.12 -12.86
N GLN A 257 -7.61 36.75 -12.22
CA GLN A 257 -6.22 36.60 -12.60
C GLN A 257 -5.63 35.29 -12.09
N PRO A 258 -4.76 34.62 -12.86
CA PRO A 258 -4.04 33.42 -12.40
C PRO A 258 -3.24 33.66 -11.12
N LYS A 259 -3.08 32.60 -10.32
CA LYS A 259 -2.22 32.61 -9.13
C LYS A 259 -0.96 31.80 -9.36
N LEU A 260 0.18 32.37 -8.97
CA LEU A 260 1.44 31.63 -8.89
C LEU A 260 1.54 30.95 -7.53
N HIS A 261 1.77 29.64 -7.55
CA HIS A 261 2.07 28.84 -6.37
C HIS A 261 3.50 28.31 -6.44
N GLN A 262 4.06 28.02 -5.28
CA GLN A 262 5.37 27.37 -5.15
C GLN A 262 5.34 26.39 -3.98
N GLN A 263 6.09 25.31 -4.12
CA GLN A 263 6.30 24.34 -3.05
C GLN A 263 7.71 23.78 -3.08
N VAL A 264 8.21 23.37 -1.90
CA VAL A 264 9.48 22.64 -1.82
C VAL A 264 9.26 21.26 -2.44
N TYR A 265 10.03 20.95 -3.48
CA TYR A 265 9.95 19.68 -4.19
C TYR A 265 11.34 19.29 -4.70
N PRO A 266 12.12 18.53 -3.92
CA PRO A 266 13.40 18.00 -4.40
C PRO A 266 13.13 16.95 -5.50
N LYS A 267 13.88 17.08 -6.58
CA LYS A 267 13.81 16.15 -7.73
C LYS A 267 14.84 15.03 -7.61
N PRO A 268 14.71 13.94 -8.37
CA PRO A 268 15.77 12.95 -8.48
C PRO A 268 17.13 13.58 -8.79
N GLY A 269 18.13 13.32 -7.95
CA GLY A 269 19.46 13.92 -8.08
C GLY A 269 19.71 15.13 -7.18
N ASP A 270 18.70 15.79 -6.64
CA ASP A 270 18.88 16.89 -5.69
C ASP A 270 19.48 16.39 -4.37
N ALA A 271 20.12 17.31 -3.63
CA ALA A 271 20.67 17.00 -2.33
C ALA A 271 19.56 16.65 -1.33
N LEU A 272 19.79 15.60 -0.56
CA LEU A 272 18.93 15.20 0.56
C LEU A 272 19.45 15.77 1.88
N PRO A 273 18.63 15.87 2.93
CA PRO A 273 19.09 16.19 4.27
C PRO A 273 20.11 15.16 4.75
N VAL A 274 21.17 15.63 5.41
CA VAL A 274 22.14 14.75 6.05
C VAL A 274 21.76 14.64 7.52
N MET A 275 21.41 13.44 7.98
CA MET A 275 21.07 13.15 9.36
C MET A 275 22.25 12.43 10.03
N GLN A 276 22.78 13.00 11.10
CA GLN A 276 23.84 12.40 11.90
C GLN A 276 23.30 12.03 13.29
N PRO A 277 23.33 10.76 13.71
CA PRO A 277 22.99 10.40 15.08
C PRO A 277 24.02 10.97 16.05
N VAL A 278 23.56 11.51 17.17
CA VAL A 278 24.41 12.03 18.25
C VAL A 278 23.92 11.46 19.57
N LEU A 279 24.82 10.82 20.32
CA LEU A 279 24.59 10.34 21.68
C LEU A 279 25.03 11.42 22.67
N PHE A 280 24.20 11.69 23.68
CA PHE A 280 24.49 12.62 24.76
C PHE A 280 24.55 11.89 26.10
N ASP A 281 25.59 12.13 26.88
CA ASP A 281 25.74 11.69 28.25
C ASP A 281 25.28 12.79 29.22
N LEU A 282 24.33 12.51 30.09
CA LEU A 282 23.74 13.50 30.97
C LEU A 282 24.65 13.86 32.17
N ALA A 283 25.49 12.93 32.60
CA ALA A 283 26.37 13.17 33.75
C ALA A 283 27.54 14.11 33.38
N THR A 284 28.04 14.00 32.16
CA THR A 284 29.19 14.78 31.66
C THR A 284 28.77 15.93 30.76
N HIS A 285 27.51 15.95 30.30
CA HIS A 285 27.01 16.83 29.24
C HIS A 285 27.76 16.70 27.92
N ALA A 286 28.45 15.58 27.70
CA ALA A 286 29.21 15.35 26.48
C ALA A 286 28.30 14.91 25.33
N ALA A 287 28.56 15.48 24.14
CA ALA A 287 27.96 15.07 22.88
C ALA A 287 28.92 14.18 22.10
N HIS A 288 28.46 13.02 21.65
CA HIS A 288 29.25 12.03 20.91
C HIS A 288 28.63 11.80 19.54
N PRO A 289 29.03 12.51 18.48
CA PRO A 289 28.56 12.29 17.13
C PRO A 289 28.95 10.89 16.63
N VAL A 290 28.00 10.15 16.10
CA VAL A 290 28.24 8.84 15.47
C VAL A 290 28.95 9.05 14.13
N ALA A 291 29.97 8.22 13.87
CA ALA A 291 30.76 8.31 12.63
C ALA A 291 29.89 7.98 11.40
N MET A 292 29.93 8.84 10.38
CA MET A 292 29.12 8.71 9.16
C MET A 292 29.68 7.69 8.16
N THR A 293 30.80 7.04 8.44
CA THR A 293 31.43 6.05 7.54
C THR A 293 30.54 4.84 7.23
N LEU A 294 29.64 4.49 8.17
CA LEU A 294 28.67 3.40 7.99
C LEU A 294 27.40 3.85 7.24
N LEU A 295 27.23 5.14 6.97
CA LEU A 295 26.01 5.76 6.44
C LEU A 295 26.25 6.54 5.13
N PRO A 296 27.00 5.98 4.13
CA PRO A 296 27.34 6.71 2.92
C PRO A 296 26.10 7.01 2.08
N ASN A 297 25.88 8.30 1.73
CA ASN A 297 24.79 8.74 0.85
C ASN A 297 23.41 8.23 1.31
N ALA A 298 23.06 8.48 2.57
CA ALA A 298 21.78 8.04 3.13
C ALA A 298 20.59 8.64 2.36
N PHE A 299 19.59 7.80 2.09
CA PHE A 299 18.25 8.22 1.67
C PHE A 299 17.42 8.57 2.91
N THR A 300 17.33 7.63 3.84
CA THR A 300 16.64 7.82 5.12
C THR A 300 17.39 7.11 6.26
N LEU A 301 17.16 7.58 7.48
CA LEU A 301 17.43 6.87 8.72
C LEU A 301 16.09 6.70 9.45
N SER A 302 15.84 5.52 10.04
CA SER A 302 14.63 5.28 10.84
C SER A 302 14.69 5.97 12.20
N GLU A 303 13.64 5.87 12.98
CA GLU A 303 13.65 6.21 14.40
C GLU A 303 14.71 5.41 15.14
N MET A 304 15.34 6.04 16.14
CA MET A 304 16.29 5.38 17.03
C MET A 304 15.55 4.64 18.14
N VAL A 305 15.87 3.37 18.32
CA VAL A 305 15.22 2.50 19.32
C VAL A 305 16.26 2.00 20.32
N TRP A 306 16.07 2.34 21.59
CA TRP A 306 16.92 1.88 22.69
C TRP A 306 16.63 0.45 23.07
N TRP A 307 17.68 -0.31 23.41
CA TRP A 307 17.52 -1.57 24.14
C TRP A 307 16.99 -1.29 25.54
N LYS A 308 16.19 -2.21 26.09
CA LYS A 308 15.54 -2.00 27.41
C LYS A 308 16.55 -1.88 28.56
N ASP A 309 17.71 -2.52 28.43
CA ASP A 309 18.80 -2.46 29.40
C ASP A 309 19.71 -1.22 29.23
N SER A 310 19.39 -0.31 28.31
CA SER A 310 20.14 0.92 28.01
C SER A 310 21.58 0.72 27.49
N ARG A 311 21.98 -0.52 27.09
CA ARG A 311 23.33 -0.79 26.58
C ARG A 311 23.66 -0.06 25.29
N GLY A 312 22.64 0.37 24.55
CA GLY A 312 22.77 1.06 23.27
C GLY A 312 21.44 1.24 22.59
N PHE A 313 21.47 1.78 21.39
CA PHE A 313 20.30 1.94 20.53
C PHE A 313 20.59 1.49 19.10
N THR A 314 19.55 1.18 18.36
CA THR A 314 19.62 0.83 16.95
C THR A 314 18.81 1.81 16.11
N PHE A 315 19.18 1.91 14.85
CA PHE A 315 18.38 2.54 13.80
C PHE A 315 18.67 1.86 12.46
N GLU A 316 17.80 2.07 11.51
CA GLU A 316 17.93 1.51 10.18
C GLU A 316 18.40 2.58 9.20
N TYR A 317 19.29 2.18 8.32
CA TYR A 317 19.87 3.01 7.27
C TYR A 317 19.52 2.45 5.91
N ASN A 318 18.93 3.29 5.06
CA ASN A 318 18.63 3.01 3.67
C ASN A 318 19.49 3.91 2.78
N ALA A 319 20.33 3.33 1.93
CA ALA A 319 21.17 4.09 1.00
C ALA A 319 20.33 4.65 -0.15
N ARG A 320 20.70 5.83 -0.64
CA ARG A 320 20.13 6.37 -1.88
C ARG A 320 20.45 5.43 -3.05
N GLY A 321 19.40 5.05 -3.80
CA GLY A 321 19.45 4.00 -4.82
C GLY A 321 19.00 2.63 -4.32
N HIS A 322 18.74 2.50 -3.00
CA HIS A 322 18.10 1.35 -2.37
C HIS A 322 18.76 -0.01 -2.67
N GLN A 323 20.09 -0.02 -2.84
CA GLN A 323 20.87 -1.23 -3.08
C GLN A 323 21.63 -1.70 -1.83
N LEU A 324 21.56 -0.92 -0.76
CA LEU A 324 22.20 -1.19 0.53
C LEU A 324 21.26 -0.74 1.65
N TYR A 325 20.96 -1.67 2.55
CA TYR A 325 20.16 -1.43 3.74
C TYR A 325 20.87 -2.01 4.97
N ARG A 326 20.89 -1.29 6.10
CA ARG A 326 21.59 -1.71 7.30
C ARG A 326 20.76 -1.47 8.55
N VAL A 327 20.93 -2.35 9.53
CA VAL A 327 20.64 -2.07 10.94
C VAL A 327 21.97 -1.68 11.58
N ILE A 328 22.02 -0.48 12.13
CA ILE A 328 23.19 0.04 12.85
C ILE A 328 22.90 0.02 14.34
N GLU A 329 23.84 -0.47 15.14
CA GLU A 329 23.82 -0.40 16.59
C GLU A 329 24.88 0.59 17.08
N VAL A 330 24.53 1.39 18.07
CA VAL A 330 25.42 2.33 18.77
C VAL A 330 25.51 1.93 20.23
N ASP A 331 26.72 1.67 20.70
CA ASP A 331 27.02 1.36 22.11
C ASP A 331 26.88 2.63 22.96
N ALA A 332 26.08 2.59 24.02
CA ALA A 332 25.78 3.76 24.86
C ALA A 332 27.00 4.30 25.63
N ARG A 333 27.95 3.43 25.95
CA ARG A 333 29.13 3.78 26.76
C ARG A 333 30.27 4.39 25.95
N THR A 334 30.40 3.97 24.69
CA THR A 334 31.55 4.32 23.84
C THR A 334 31.17 5.17 22.65
N ALA A 335 29.90 5.29 22.33
CA ALA A 335 29.35 5.84 21.09
C ALA A 335 29.87 5.14 19.81
N ALA A 336 30.49 3.97 19.96
CA ALA A 336 30.95 3.20 18.83
C ALA A 336 29.76 2.61 18.06
N ALA A 337 29.76 2.81 16.75
CA ALA A 337 28.73 2.25 15.88
C ALA A 337 29.25 1.01 15.13
N ARG A 338 28.38 0.03 14.95
CA ARG A 338 28.64 -1.16 14.13
C ARG A 338 27.44 -1.48 13.25
N THR A 339 27.68 -2.14 12.15
CA THR A 339 26.62 -2.77 11.36
C THR A 339 26.20 -4.06 12.05
N LEU A 340 24.92 -4.18 12.39
CA LEU A 340 24.34 -5.39 12.99
C LEU A 340 23.77 -6.30 11.90
N ILE A 341 22.99 -5.75 10.95
CA ILE A 341 22.50 -6.47 9.79
C ILE A 341 22.85 -5.66 8.54
N GLU A 342 23.28 -6.33 7.49
CA GLU A 342 23.49 -5.73 6.17
C GLU A 342 22.75 -6.54 5.11
N GLU A 343 21.94 -5.82 4.31
CA GLU A 343 21.25 -6.35 3.14
C GLU A 343 21.75 -5.61 1.90
N THR A 344 22.12 -6.35 0.87
CA THR A 344 22.55 -5.78 -0.41
C THR A 344 21.79 -6.37 -1.57
N SER A 345 21.57 -5.56 -2.60
CA SER A 345 20.90 -5.97 -3.83
C SER A 345 21.65 -5.41 -5.04
N PRO A 346 21.84 -6.19 -6.11
CA PRO A 346 22.35 -5.66 -7.38
C PRO A 346 21.33 -4.75 -8.08
N THR A 347 20.05 -4.85 -7.70
CA THR A 347 18.95 -4.08 -8.25
C THR A 347 18.37 -3.15 -7.17
N PHE A 348 17.33 -3.57 -6.50
CA PHE A 348 16.53 -2.74 -5.59
C PHE A 348 16.15 -3.56 -4.34
N ILE A 349 16.19 -2.94 -3.17
CA ILE A 349 15.62 -3.48 -1.93
C ILE A 349 14.31 -2.75 -1.71
N GLU A 350 13.19 -3.47 -1.73
CA GLU A 350 11.89 -2.91 -1.36
C GLU A 350 11.85 -2.72 0.17
N TYR A 351 11.85 -1.46 0.58
CA TYR A 351 11.99 -1.06 1.98
C TYR A 351 10.68 -0.66 2.66
N SER A 352 9.58 -0.67 1.92
CA SER A 352 8.27 -0.43 2.52
C SER A 352 7.91 -1.56 3.48
N GLU A 353 7.27 -1.21 4.59
CA GLU A 353 6.92 -2.20 5.61
C GLU A 353 6.00 -3.30 5.10
N LEU A 354 6.26 -4.52 5.53
CA LEU A 354 5.46 -5.72 5.29
C LEU A 354 4.20 -5.68 6.18
N SER A 355 3.40 -4.62 6.07
CA SER A 355 2.26 -4.38 6.98
C SER A 355 0.98 -5.11 6.56
N GLY A 356 0.86 -5.50 5.31
CA GLY A 356 -0.35 -6.15 4.76
C GLY A 356 -1.61 -5.29 4.77
N GLU A 357 -1.55 -4.04 5.24
CA GLU A 357 -2.68 -3.10 5.22
C GLU A 357 -2.89 -2.45 3.85
N HIS A 358 -1.84 -2.42 3.05
CA HIS A 358 -1.91 -2.00 1.66
C HIS A 358 -1.92 -3.21 0.72
N GLU A 359 -2.81 -3.23 -0.25
CA GLU A 359 -2.82 -4.22 -1.33
C GLU A 359 -1.47 -4.29 -2.05
N ASN A 360 -0.72 -3.21 -1.98
CA ASN A 360 0.59 -3.04 -2.60
C ASN A 360 1.73 -3.73 -1.85
N GLY A 361 1.60 -4.06 -0.58
CA GLY A 361 2.51 -4.83 0.26
C GLY A 361 4.01 -4.51 0.11
N GLY A 362 4.60 -3.93 1.14
CA GLY A 362 6.06 -3.84 1.26
C GLY A 362 6.71 -5.20 1.51
N LYS A 363 8.04 -5.21 1.62
CA LYS A 363 8.84 -6.43 1.87
C LYS A 363 9.73 -6.30 3.10
N HIS A 364 9.77 -5.14 3.74
CA HIS A 364 10.60 -4.93 4.91
C HIS A 364 9.86 -5.36 6.18
N ALA A 365 10.48 -6.22 6.98
CA ALA A 365 10.04 -6.53 8.33
C ALA A 365 11.24 -6.78 9.24
N ARG A 366 11.21 -6.16 10.42
CA ARG A 366 12.12 -6.40 11.54
C ARG A 366 11.30 -6.61 12.80
N GLN A 367 11.62 -7.69 13.52
CA GLN A 367 11.04 -7.93 14.85
C GLN A 367 12.14 -8.37 15.81
N ASP A 368 12.45 -7.51 16.76
CA ASP A 368 13.40 -7.80 17.82
C ASP A 368 12.76 -8.69 18.90
N LEU A 369 13.44 -9.76 19.28
CA LEU A 369 13.03 -10.75 20.28
C LEU A 369 14.00 -10.69 21.46
N ASP A 370 13.47 -10.89 22.69
CA ASP A 370 14.25 -10.94 23.93
C ASP A 370 15.23 -9.75 24.06
N ASP A 371 14.69 -8.54 23.90
CA ASP A 371 15.48 -7.29 23.93
C ASP A 371 16.64 -7.28 22.93
N GLY A 372 16.40 -7.79 21.74
CA GLY A 372 17.37 -7.82 20.65
C GLY A 372 18.38 -8.97 20.72
N ALA A 373 18.19 -9.96 21.61
CA ALA A 373 19.03 -11.15 21.61
C ALA A 373 18.89 -11.94 20.29
N GLN A 374 17.71 -11.91 19.70
CA GLN A 374 17.45 -12.43 18.36
C GLN A 374 16.64 -11.40 17.55
N ILE A 375 16.77 -11.45 16.23
CA ILE A 375 16.03 -10.56 15.31
C ILE A 375 15.44 -11.39 14.19
N VAL A 376 14.12 -11.29 13.97
CA VAL A 376 13.47 -11.80 12.77
C VAL A 376 13.53 -10.71 11.71
N TRP A 377 14.03 -11.06 10.54
CA TRP A 377 14.28 -10.18 9.41
C TRP A 377 13.71 -10.73 8.11
N ALA A 378 13.04 -9.89 7.31
CA ALA A 378 12.56 -10.26 6.00
C ALA A 378 13.62 -9.94 4.93
N SER A 379 13.80 -10.83 3.93
CA SER A 379 14.80 -10.68 2.88
C SER A 379 14.50 -11.50 1.64
N GLU A 380 14.78 -10.92 0.47
CA GLU A 380 14.71 -11.59 -0.85
C GLU A 380 16.06 -12.21 -1.30
N ARG A 381 16.99 -12.46 -0.40
CA ARG A 381 18.37 -12.90 -0.74
C ARG A 381 18.46 -14.23 -1.50
N ASP A 382 17.46 -15.09 -1.35
CA ASP A 382 17.38 -16.38 -2.07
C ASP A 382 16.48 -16.31 -3.33
N GLY A 383 15.99 -15.11 -3.69
CA GLY A 383 15.13 -14.87 -4.85
C GLY A 383 13.64 -14.78 -4.54
N TRP A 384 13.25 -15.00 -3.28
CA TRP A 384 11.88 -14.91 -2.77
C TRP A 384 11.86 -14.20 -1.42
N GLU A 385 10.74 -13.58 -1.06
CA GLU A 385 10.60 -12.90 0.21
C GLU A 385 10.41 -13.91 1.34
N HIS A 386 11.40 -14.01 2.23
CA HIS A 386 11.42 -14.96 3.33
C HIS A 386 11.89 -14.36 4.64
N LEU A 387 11.58 -15.06 5.74
CA LEU A 387 11.98 -14.69 7.09
C LEU A 387 13.26 -15.41 7.49
N TYR A 388 14.17 -14.65 8.09
CA TYR A 388 15.46 -15.11 8.63
C TYR A 388 15.57 -14.76 10.10
N LEU A 389 16.18 -15.63 10.89
CA LEU A 389 16.48 -15.40 12.29
C LEU A 389 17.96 -15.08 12.44
N TYR A 390 18.25 -13.93 13.05
CA TYR A 390 19.59 -13.45 13.33
C TYR A 390 19.92 -13.52 14.81
N ASP A 391 21.20 -13.71 15.15
CA ASP A 391 21.76 -13.41 16.44
C ASP A 391 21.93 -11.89 16.57
N GLY A 392 21.24 -11.29 17.52
CA GLY A 392 21.27 -9.84 17.71
C GLY A 392 22.54 -9.31 18.38
N HIS A 393 23.42 -10.20 18.92
CA HIS A 393 24.69 -9.78 19.50
C HIS A 393 25.81 -9.65 18.47
N ASN A 394 25.86 -10.53 17.48
CA ASN A 394 26.92 -10.53 16.48
C ASN A 394 26.44 -10.23 15.05
N GLY A 395 25.13 -10.24 14.80
CA GLY A 395 24.54 -9.99 13.47
C GLY A 395 24.66 -11.18 12.51
N GLU A 396 24.98 -12.37 13.00
CA GLU A 396 25.06 -13.56 12.16
C GLU A 396 23.67 -14.19 11.94
N VAL A 397 23.44 -14.75 10.74
CA VAL A 397 22.22 -15.51 10.45
C VAL A 397 22.25 -16.84 11.21
N ILE A 398 21.34 -17.00 12.17
CA ILE A 398 21.15 -18.29 12.86
C ILE A 398 20.54 -19.29 11.89
N ARG A 399 19.48 -18.87 11.13
CA ARG A 399 18.80 -19.72 10.14
C ARG A 399 17.82 -18.97 9.25
N GLN A 400 17.48 -19.58 8.13
CA GLN A 400 16.30 -19.25 7.36
C GLN A 400 15.07 -19.93 7.97
N VAL A 401 14.05 -19.14 8.36
CA VAL A 401 12.82 -19.64 9.02
C VAL A 401 11.82 -20.14 7.98
N THR A 402 11.59 -19.38 6.91
CA THR A 402 10.69 -19.74 5.80
C THR A 402 11.48 -19.94 4.51
N ARG A 403 11.04 -20.85 3.62
CA ARG A 403 11.74 -21.15 2.36
C ARG A 403 10.81 -21.74 1.31
N GLY A 404 11.12 -21.55 0.03
CA GLY A 404 10.39 -22.12 -1.11
C GLY A 404 10.15 -21.11 -2.22
N ASP A 405 9.49 -21.53 -3.31
CA ASP A 405 9.18 -20.69 -4.46
C ASP A 405 7.88 -19.90 -4.24
N TRP A 406 7.83 -19.09 -3.18
CA TRP A 406 6.69 -18.32 -2.73
C TRP A 406 7.14 -17.14 -1.85
N VAL A 407 6.25 -16.20 -1.55
CA VAL A 407 6.59 -14.97 -0.84
C VAL A 407 5.82 -14.81 0.46
N VAL A 408 6.51 -14.38 1.52
CA VAL A 408 5.88 -13.81 2.71
C VAL A 408 5.26 -12.47 2.33
N ARG A 409 4.01 -12.24 2.73
CA ARG A 409 3.25 -11.02 2.45
C ARG A 409 3.03 -10.15 3.69
N LYS A 410 3.13 -10.76 4.87
CA LYS A 410 2.97 -10.10 6.16
C LYS A 410 3.53 -10.95 7.28
N LEU A 411 4.24 -10.34 8.21
CA LEU A 411 4.55 -10.91 9.51
C LEU A 411 3.41 -10.53 10.48
N ASP A 412 2.52 -11.48 10.78
CA ASP A 412 1.32 -11.19 11.57
C ASP A 412 1.61 -11.08 13.06
N ARG A 413 2.33 -12.05 13.63
CA ARG A 413 2.75 -12.07 15.05
C ARG A 413 3.83 -13.11 15.31
N ILE A 414 4.57 -12.92 16.38
CA ILE A 414 5.48 -13.93 16.93
C ILE A 414 5.06 -14.26 18.36
N ASP A 415 4.85 -15.53 18.63
CA ASP A 415 4.68 -16.06 19.97
C ASP A 415 6.05 -16.56 20.46
N GLN A 416 6.77 -15.70 21.18
CA GLN A 416 8.12 -16.02 21.66
C GLN A 416 8.11 -17.19 22.65
N ALA A 417 7.10 -17.26 23.52
CA ALA A 417 7.01 -18.32 24.53
C ALA A 417 6.80 -19.69 23.88
N ALA A 418 6.01 -19.76 22.81
CA ALA A 418 5.79 -21.00 22.05
C ALA A 418 6.82 -21.22 20.94
N GLY A 419 7.68 -20.24 20.65
CA GLY A 419 8.62 -20.27 19.53
C GLY A 419 7.93 -20.34 18.17
N GLN A 420 6.77 -19.68 17.99
CA GLN A 420 5.95 -19.75 16.78
C GLN A 420 5.89 -18.39 16.07
N VAL A 421 6.02 -18.42 14.74
CA VAL A 421 5.81 -17.29 13.84
C VAL A 421 4.52 -17.50 13.07
N TYR A 422 3.66 -16.49 13.07
CA TYR A 422 2.42 -16.43 12.28
C TYR A 422 2.61 -15.41 11.18
N PHE A 423 2.30 -15.79 9.96
CA PHE A 423 2.54 -14.95 8.79
C PHE A 423 1.52 -15.21 7.68
N THR A 424 1.36 -14.25 6.82
CA THR A 424 0.58 -14.37 5.59
C THR A 424 1.55 -14.54 4.41
N ALA A 425 1.24 -15.44 3.47
CA ALA A 425 2.05 -15.74 2.30
C ALA A 425 1.21 -15.93 1.05
N SER A 426 1.84 -15.79 -0.12
CA SER A 426 1.23 -15.98 -1.44
C SER A 426 2.09 -16.90 -2.31
N GLY A 427 1.43 -17.67 -3.21
CA GLY A 427 2.12 -18.53 -4.19
C GLY A 427 2.52 -19.91 -3.67
N MET A 428 2.13 -20.29 -2.45
CA MET A 428 2.50 -21.58 -1.85
C MET A 428 1.64 -22.74 -2.36
N GLN A 429 0.41 -22.47 -2.81
CA GLN A 429 -0.54 -23.50 -3.20
C GLN A 429 -0.50 -23.70 -4.74
N PRO A 430 -0.14 -24.90 -5.24
CA PRO A 430 -0.11 -25.17 -6.67
C PRO A 430 -1.50 -25.09 -7.31
N GLY A 431 -1.59 -24.46 -8.48
CA GLY A 431 -2.84 -24.40 -9.27
C GLY A 431 -3.83 -23.33 -8.83
N GLU A 432 -3.45 -22.52 -7.84
CA GLU A 432 -4.21 -21.34 -7.44
C GLU A 432 -3.61 -20.07 -8.06
N ASP A 433 -4.38 -18.96 -8.02
CA ASP A 433 -3.83 -17.64 -8.31
C ASP A 433 -2.69 -17.35 -7.32
N PRO A 434 -1.44 -17.16 -7.79
CA PRO A 434 -0.27 -17.04 -6.91
C PRO A 434 -0.25 -15.74 -6.09
N TYR A 435 -1.24 -14.89 -6.25
CA TYR A 435 -1.42 -13.68 -5.46
C TYR A 435 -2.41 -13.86 -4.31
N TYR A 436 -3.16 -14.97 -4.23
CA TYR A 436 -4.01 -15.23 -3.07
C TYR A 436 -3.17 -15.32 -1.79
N ARG A 437 -3.60 -14.56 -0.79
CA ARG A 437 -2.96 -14.52 0.52
C ARG A 437 -3.56 -15.59 1.40
N HIS A 438 -2.72 -16.40 2.02
CA HIS A 438 -3.09 -17.41 3.01
C HIS A 438 -2.32 -17.20 4.30
N ALA A 439 -2.96 -17.48 5.44
CA ALA A 439 -2.31 -17.44 6.73
C ALA A 439 -1.65 -18.78 7.06
N TYR A 440 -0.44 -18.71 7.62
CA TYR A 440 0.37 -19.84 8.03
C TYR A 440 0.96 -19.60 9.40
N ARG A 441 1.42 -20.68 10.04
CA ARG A 441 2.35 -20.64 11.16
C ARG A 441 3.52 -21.59 10.94
N ILE A 442 4.66 -21.26 11.53
CA ILE A 442 5.88 -22.07 11.52
C ILE A 442 6.64 -21.87 12.82
N GLY A 443 7.42 -22.87 13.26
CA GLY A 443 8.35 -22.67 14.36
C GLY A 443 9.49 -21.71 14.01
N LEU A 444 10.00 -20.94 14.98
CA LEU A 444 11.23 -20.16 14.82
C LEU A 444 12.43 -21.04 14.41
N ASP A 445 12.33 -22.36 14.64
CA ASP A 445 13.31 -23.36 14.18
C ASP A 445 13.15 -23.75 12.69
N GLY A 446 12.17 -23.18 11.99
CA GLY A 446 11.86 -23.45 10.58
C GLY A 446 11.10 -24.77 10.35
N ARG A 447 10.48 -25.36 11.39
CA ARG A 447 9.74 -26.60 11.31
C ARG A 447 8.26 -26.42 11.59
N GLY A 448 7.45 -27.41 11.19
CA GLY A 448 6.03 -27.46 11.52
C GLY A 448 5.18 -26.44 10.78
N LEU A 449 5.53 -26.11 9.52
CA LEU A 449 4.70 -25.25 8.67
C LEU A 449 3.28 -25.78 8.60
N THR A 450 2.31 -24.96 8.97
CA THR A 450 0.88 -25.29 9.04
C THR A 450 0.06 -24.22 8.35
N ALA A 451 -0.78 -24.60 7.39
CA ALA A 451 -1.76 -23.71 6.79
C ALA A 451 -2.94 -23.47 7.75
N LEU A 452 -3.35 -22.24 7.93
CA LEU A 452 -4.46 -21.83 8.80
C LEU A 452 -5.72 -21.48 8.03
N THR A 453 -5.60 -21.13 6.73
CA THR A 453 -6.70 -20.76 5.82
C THR A 453 -6.63 -21.63 4.56
N PRO A 454 -7.41 -22.71 4.48
CA PRO A 454 -7.22 -23.74 3.45
C PRO A 454 -7.96 -23.49 2.13
N LEU A 455 -8.92 -22.54 2.08
CA LEU A 455 -9.71 -22.30 0.88
C LEU A 455 -8.95 -21.46 -0.14
N ALA A 456 -9.00 -21.83 -1.43
CA ALA A 456 -8.47 -21.05 -2.52
C ALA A 456 -9.20 -19.70 -2.64
N ALA A 457 -8.69 -18.68 -1.97
CA ALA A 457 -9.24 -17.31 -1.92
C ALA A 457 -8.19 -16.33 -1.39
N ASP A 458 -8.46 -15.05 -1.51
CA ASP A 458 -7.67 -14.01 -0.86
C ASP A 458 -8.18 -13.79 0.58
N HIS A 459 -7.32 -14.03 1.58
CA HIS A 459 -7.63 -13.99 3.00
C HIS A 459 -7.05 -12.76 3.69
N GLU A 460 -7.85 -12.11 4.52
CA GLU A 460 -7.44 -11.12 5.50
C GLU A 460 -7.68 -11.69 6.90
N VAL A 461 -6.62 -11.80 7.70
CA VAL A 461 -6.69 -12.45 9.00
C VAL A 461 -6.40 -11.50 10.15
N ARG A 462 -7.09 -11.73 11.29
CA ARG A 462 -6.90 -10.99 12.54
C ARG A 462 -6.88 -11.93 13.73
N TYR A 463 -5.76 -12.00 14.43
CA TYR A 463 -5.62 -12.83 15.64
C TYR A 463 -6.22 -12.15 16.86
N SER A 464 -6.83 -12.94 17.75
CA SER A 464 -7.26 -12.42 19.06
C SER A 464 -6.05 -11.98 19.91
N PRO A 465 -6.23 -11.03 20.87
CA PRO A 465 -5.14 -10.55 21.71
C PRO A 465 -4.37 -11.65 22.45
N ASP A 466 -5.07 -12.71 22.86
CA ASP A 466 -4.47 -13.89 23.53
C ASP A 466 -3.91 -14.93 22.53
N GLY A 467 -4.11 -14.71 21.23
CA GLY A 467 -3.67 -15.63 20.18
C GLY A 467 -4.46 -16.93 20.07
N THR A 468 -5.58 -17.10 20.75
CA THR A 468 -6.41 -18.32 20.72
C THR A 468 -7.20 -18.46 19.43
N TRP A 469 -7.71 -17.34 18.90
CA TRP A 469 -8.64 -17.27 17.78
C TRP A 469 -8.06 -16.53 16.60
N LEU A 470 -8.56 -16.88 15.43
CA LEU A 470 -8.27 -16.25 14.15
C LEU A 470 -9.60 -15.86 13.48
N LEU A 471 -9.80 -14.58 13.22
CA LEU A 471 -10.82 -14.11 12.29
C LEU A 471 -10.25 -14.21 10.88
N ASP A 472 -10.98 -14.88 10.00
CA ASP A 472 -10.64 -15.10 8.60
C ASP A 472 -11.72 -14.47 7.73
N LEU A 473 -11.42 -13.32 7.15
CA LEU A 473 -12.26 -12.65 6.17
C LEU A 473 -11.69 -12.93 4.78
N TYR A 474 -12.40 -13.70 3.97
CA TYR A 474 -11.92 -14.08 2.65
C TYR A 474 -12.93 -13.86 1.54
N SER A 475 -12.43 -13.65 0.34
CA SER A 475 -13.25 -13.54 -0.87
C SER A 475 -12.44 -13.89 -2.13
N ARG A 476 -13.12 -13.96 -3.27
CA ARG A 476 -12.53 -13.96 -4.62
C ARG A 476 -13.32 -13.00 -5.49
N VAL A 477 -12.84 -12.72 -6.67
CA VAL A 477 -13.60 -11.88 -7.62
C VAL A 477 -14.99 -12.45 -7.94
N ASP A 478 -15.19 -13.77 -7.80
CA ASP A 478 -16.43 -14.52 -8.03
C ASP A 478 -17.10 -15.03 -6.76
N LEU A 479 -16.49 -14.79 -5.58
CA LEU A 479 -16.99 -15.22 -4.28
C LEU A 479 -17.13 -14.01 -3.34
N GLY A 480 -18.35 -13.69 -2.95
CA GLY A 480 -18.63 -12.63 -1.97
C GLY A 480 -17.95 -12.90 -0.63
N PRO A 481 -17.57 -11.85 0.13
CA PRO A 481 -16.88 -11.97 1.41
C PRO A 481 -17.58 -12.91 2.39
N VAL A 482 -16.78 -13.75 3.03
CA VAL A 482 -17.17 -14.65 4.12
C VAL A 482 -16.29 -14.36 5.32
N LEU A 483 -16.89 -14.22 6.48
CA LEU A 483 -16.20 -14.09 7.77
C LEU A 483 -16.32 -15.38 8.56
N GLU A 484 -15.20 -15.99 8.90
CA GLU A 484 -15.10 -17.19 9.72
C GLU A 484 -14.28 -16.94 10.98
N LEU A 485 -14.61 -17.69 12.02
CA LEU A 485 -13.83 -17.81 13.24
C LEU A 485 -13.14 -19.17 13.26
N ARG A 486 -11.82 -19.16 13.37
CA ARG A 486 -10.97 -20.35 13.36
C ARG A 486 -10.10 -20.43 14.62
N ARG A 487 -9.56 -21.60 14.89
CA ARG A 487 -8.50 -21.79 15.89
C ARG A 487 -7.17 -21.35 15.29
N SER A 488 -6.41 -20.51 15.98
CA SER A 488 -5.10 -20.08 15.49
C SER A 488 -4.03 -21.19 15.60
N ALA A 489 -4.26 -22.20 16.42
CA ALA A 489 -3.32 -23.30 16.60
C ALA A 489 -3.19 -24.20 15.36
N ASP A 490 -4.29 -24.43 14.62
CA ASP A 490 -4.33 -25.41 13.53
C ASP A 490 -5.22 -25.00 12.35
N GLY A 491 -5.82 -23.79 12.38
CA GLY A 491 -6.72 -23.29 11.35
C GLY A 491 -8.10 -23.97 11.34
N SER A 492 -8.44 -24.84 12.29
CA SER A 492 -9.72 -25.53 12.33
C SER A 492 -10.88 -24.55 12.46
N LEU A 493 -11.91 -24.73 11.64
CA LEU A 493 -13.11 -23.89 11.62
C LEU A 493 -13.91 -24.08 12.90
N ALA A 494 -14.06 -23.02 13.68
CA ALA A 494 -14.96 -22.99 14.83
C ALA A 494 -16.40 -22.67 14.39
N ARG A 495 -16.55 -21.67 13.51
CA ARG A 495 -17.85 -21.32 12.91
C ARG A 495 -17.73 -20.34 11.75
N THR A 496 -18.73 -20.35 10.86
CA THR A 496 -19.00 -19.26 9.94
C THR A 496 -19.80 -18.18 10.67
N VAL A 497 -19.28 -16.95 10.70
CA VAL A 497 -19.88 -15.80 11.41
C VAL A 497 -20.88 -15.09 10.51
N GLU A 498 -20.49 -14.82 9.26
CA GLU A 498 -21.33 -14.13 8.28
C GLU A 498 -20.90 -14.53 6.86
N ARG A 499 -21.88 -14.56 5.96
CA ARG A 499 -21.67 -14.82 4.54
C ARG A 499 -22.47 -13.82 3.71
N THR A 500 -21.81 -13.18 2.74
CA THR A 500 -22.46 -12.25 1.82
C THR A 500 -23.58 -12.95 1.03
N ASP A 501 -24.69 -12.27 0.90
CA ASP A 501 -25.81 -12.70 0.05
C ASP A 501 -25.77 -11.92 -1.28
N LEU A 502 -25.54 -12.64 -2.37
CA LEU A 502 -25.45 -12.11 -3.73
C LEU A 502 -26.72 -12.34 -4.56
N THR A 503 -27.80 -12.89 -3.96
CA THR A 503 -29.01 -13.29 -4.69
C THR A 503 -29.58 -12.15 -5.54
N ARG A 504 -29.73 -10.96 -4.97
CA ARG A 504 -30.25 -9.78 -5.68
C ARG A 504 -29.28 -9.28 -6.76
N LEU A 505 -27.99 -9.32 -6.48
CA LEU A 505 -26.94 -8.91 -7.41
C LEU A 505 -26.93 -9.80 -8.66
N LEU A 506 -26.97 -11.11 -8.47
CA LEU A 506 -27.01 -12.09 -9.56
C LEU A 506 -28.31 -11.98 -10.36
N ALA A 507 -29.45 -11.78 -9.69
CA ALA A 507 -30.74 -11.58 -10.36
C ALA A 507 -30.80 -10.31 -11.21
N ALA A 508 -29.96 -9.31 -10.89
CA ALA A 508 -29.82 -8.08 -11.68
C ALA A 508 -28.85 -8.22 -12.87
N GLY A 509 -28.31 -9.43 -13.10
CA GLY A 509 -27.45 -9.72 -14.25
C GLY A 509 -25.97 -9.34 -14.04
N TRP A 510 -25.56 -9.05 -12.80
CA TRP A 510 -24.12 -8.86 -12.53
C TRP A 510 -23.34 -10.13 -12.88
N GLN A 511 -22.19 -9.94 -13.51
CA GLN A 511 -21.29 -11.02 -13.90
C GLN A 511 -19.96 -10.84 -13.20
N ALA A 512 -19.52 -11.85 -12.47
CA ALA A 512 -18.18 -11.86 -11.86
C ALA A 512 -17.10 -11.70 -12.93
N PRO A 513 -16.01 -10.97 -12.64
CA PRO A 513 -14.83 -10.99 -13.50
C PRO A 513 -14.33 -12.42 -13.72
N LEU A 514 -13.77 -12.68 -14.90
CA LEU A 514 -13.19 -13.99 -15.25
C LEU A 514 -11.68 -13.96 -14.96
N PRO A 515 -11.16 -14.71 -13.98
CA PRO A 515 -9.73 -14.94 -13.87
C PRO A 515 -9.22 -15.69 -15.11
N PHE A 516 -8.08 -15.27 -15.61
CA PHE A 516 -7.41 -15.92 -16.75
C PHE A 516 -5.90 -15.80 -16.59
N HIS A 517 -5.19 -16.85 -16.94
CA HIS A 517 -3.73 -16.85 -16.94
C HIS A 517 -3.16 -17.52 -18.17
N THR A 518 -1.93 -17.19 -18.49
CA THR A 518 -1.13 -17.81 -19.55
C THR A 518 0.34 -17.71 -19.22
N THR A 519 1.17 -18.37 -20.01
CA THR A 519 2.64 -18.30 -19.86
C THR A 519 3.18 -16.96 -20.37
N GLY A 520 4.04 -16.33 -19.60
CA GLY A 520 4.69 -15.06 -19.92
C GLY A 520 5.86 -15.18 -20.92
N ARG A 521 6.59 -14.08 -21.05
CA ARG A 521 7.70 -13.91 -22.02
C ARG A 521 8.84 -14.92 -21.87
N ASP A 522 9.04 -15.47 -20.69
CA ASP A 522 10.10 -16.43 -20.37
C ASP A 522 9.71 -17.88 -20.67
N GLY A 523 8.48 -18.11 -21.15
CA GLY A 523 7.97 -19.44 -21.51
C GLY A 523 7.64 -20.35 -20.32
N ARG A 524 7.63 -19.82 -19.06
CA ARG A 524 7.41 -20.62 -17.83
C ARG A 524 6.57 -19.92 -16.77
N THR A 525 6.76 -18.61 -16.58
CA THR A 525 6.07 -17.87 -15.51
C THR A 525 4.62 -17.58 -15.91
N GLU A 526 3.69 -17.91 -15.04
CA GLU A 526 2.29 -17.60 -15.26
C GLU A 526 2.02 -16.11 -15.05
N ILE A 527 1.35 -15.51 -16.02
CA ILE A 527 0.84 -14.14 -16.02
C ILE A 527 -0.65 -14.20 -15.78
N TRP A 528 -1.08 -13.59 -14.70
CA TRP A 528 -2.46 -13.59 -14.26
C TRP A 528 -3.15 -12.26 -14.55
N GLY A 529 -4.45 -12.35 -14.85
CA GLY A 529 -5.31 -11.21 -15.10
C GLY A 529 -6.77 -11.54 -14.90
N VAL A 530 -7.62 -10.52 -15.02
CA VAL A 530 -9.07 -10.68 -15.00
C VAL A 530 -9.69 -10.01 -16.22
N ILE A 531 -10.83 -10.55 -16.68
CA ILE A 531 -11.63 -9.98 -17.75
C ILE A 531 -13.00 -9.61 -17.20
N HIS A 532 -13.33 -8.33 -17.23
CA HIS A 532 -14.70 -7.85 -17.05
C HIS A 532 -15.43 -7.94 -18.38
N ARG A 533 -16.50 -8.73 -18.41
CA ARG A 533 -17.30 -8.97 -19.61
C ARG A 533 -18.23 -7.80 -19.92
N PRO A 534 -18.60 -7.58 -21.19
CA PRO A 534 -19.70 -6.68 -21.54
C PRO A 534 -20.98 -7.06 -20.80
N GLN A 535 -21.74 -6.07 -20.32
CA GLN A 535 -22.94 -6.32 -19.49
C GLN A 535 -24.01 -7.18 -20.21
N GLN A 536 -24.08 -7.07 -21.53
CA GLN A 536 -25.00 -7.85 -22.37
C GLN A 536 -24.17 -8.72 -23.32
N LEU A 537 -23.42 -9.68 -22.75
CA LEU A 537 -22.58 -10.56 -23.54
C LEU A 537 -23.45 -11.52 -24.38
N ASP A 538 -23.37 -11.39 -25.69
CA ASP A 538 -23.79 -12.41 -26.66
C ASP A 538 -22.54 -13.20 -27.11
N PRO A 539 -22.43 -14.50 -26.80
CA PRO A 539 -21.26 -15.30 -27.18
C PRO A 539 -21.00 -15.40 -28.69
N GLN A 540 -21.97 -15.06 -29.53
CA GLN A 540 -21.85 -15.06 -30.99
C GLN A 540 -21.31 -13.72 -31.54
N GLN A 541 -21.27 -12.67 -30.72
CA GLN A 541 -20.73 -11.37 -31.09
C GLN A 541 -19.27 -11.23 -30.65
N ARG A 542 -18.57 -10.28 -31.26
CA ARG A 542 -17.19 -9.93 -30.92
C ARG A 542 -17.16 -8.56 -30.27
N TYR A 543 -16.45 -8.45 -29.17
CA TYR A 543 -16.37 -7.23 -28.36
C TYR A 543 -14.92 -6.71 -28.33
N ARG A 544 -14.75 -5.43 -28.65
CA ARG A 544 -13.47 -4.77 -28.57
C ARG A 544 -12.94 -4.76 -27.13
N VAL A 545 -11.64 -4.86 -27.03
CA VAL A 545 -10.94 -4.95 -25.74
C VAL A 545 -10.30 -3.62 -25.37
N VAL A 546 -10.44 -3.26 -24.13
CA VAL A 546 -9.72 -2.15 -23.50
C VAL A 546 -8.99 -2.69 -22.26
N GLU A 547 -7.73 -2.37 -22.12
CA GLU A 547 -6.94 -2.73 -20.95
C GLU A 547 -6.96 -1.58 -19.94
N ASP A 548 -7.30 -1.88 -18.68
CA ASP A 548 -7.09 -1.04 -17.52
C ASP A 548 -5.73 -1.38 -16.92
N ILE A 549 -4.74 -0.52 -17.18
CA ILE A 549 -3.36 -0.80 -16.81
C ILE A 549 -2.92 -0.07 -15.56
N TYR A 550 -2.30 -0.81 -14.66
CA TYR A 550 -1.40 -0.30 -13.66
C TYR A 550 -0.24 -1.28 -13.52
N ALA A 551 0.98 -0.87 -13.85
CA ALA A 551 2.18 -1.71 -13.83
C ALA A 551 3.32 -1.08 -13.00
N GLY A 552 2.95 -0.37 -11.94
CA GLY A 552 3.91 0.17 -10.98
C GLY A 552 4.64 -0.96 -10.24
N PRO A 553 5.96 -0.84 -10.03
CA PRO A 553 6.74 -1.90 -9.38
C PRO A 553 6.45 -2.04 -7.88
N GLN A 554 5.72 -1.09 -7.27
CA GLN A 554 5.43 -1.12 -5.84
C GLN A 554 4.34 -2.12 -5.42
N GLY A 555 3.61 -2.75 -6.37
CA GLY A 555 2.51 -3.65 -6.01
C GLY A 555 2.09 -4.59 -7.12
N SER A 556 1.01 -5.33 -6.87
CA SER A 556 0.22 -6.10 -7.84
C SER A 556 -1.20 -5.56 -7.85
N PHE A 557 -1.82 -5.43 -9.01
CA PHE A 557 -3.00 -4.57 -9.17
C PHE A 557 -4.23 -5.26 -9.76
N VAL A 558 -4.08 -6.49 -10.23
CA VAL A 558 -5.23 -7.29 -10.67
C VAL A 558 -6.13 -7.60 -9.47
N PRO A 559 -7.44 -7.34 -9.53
CA PRO A 559 -8.35 -7.66 -8.43
C PRO A 559 -8.30 -9.13 -8.02
N LYS A 560 -8.16 -9.42 -6.73
CA LYS A 560 -8.12 -10.77 -6.15
C LYS A 560 -9.37 -11.04 -5.30
N SER A 561 -9.92 -10.02 -4.69
CA SER A 561 -11.07 -10.09 -3.79
C SER A 561 -12.34 -9.54 -4.45
N PHE A 562 -13.49 -9.84 -3.82
CA PHE A 562 -14.80 -9.43 -4.31
C PHE A 562 -14.98 -7.91 -4.32
N THR A 563 -15.41 -7.41 -5.48
CA THR A 563 -15.84 -6.02 -5.62
C THR A 563 -17.06 -5.93 -6.55
N THR A 564 -17.92 -4.98 -6.30
CA THR A 564 -18.99 -4.59 -7.24
C THR A 564 -18.55 -3.48 -8.19
N ALA A 565 -17.35 -2.98 -8.02
CA ALA A 565 -16.75 -2.02 -8.95
C ALA A 565 -16.66 -2.66 -10.34
N THR A 566 -17.41 -2.09 -11.26
CA THR A 566 -17.53 -2.59 -12.63
C THR A 566 -17.10 -1.49 -13.58
N PRO A 567 -16.08 -1.72 -14.43
CA PRO A 567 -15.65 -0.70 -15.38
C PRO A 567 -16.82 -0.24 -16.26
N SER A 568 -17.06 1.07 -16.32
CA SER A 568 -18.19 1.66 -17.06
C SER A 568 -18.18 1.29 -18.55
N LEU A 569 -17.00 1.03 -19.12
CA LEU A 569 -16.82 0.58 -20.49
C LEU A 569 -17.55 -0.75 -20.78
N THR A 570 -17.72 -1.61 -19.76
CA THR A 570 -18.50 -2.87 -19.94
C THR A 570 -19.97 -2.59 -20.24
N GLY A 571 -20.54 -1.53 -19.67
CA GLY A 571 -21.89 -1.06 -19.98
C GLY A 571 -22.02 -0.44 -21.37
N MET A 572 -20.89 -0.12 -22.01
CA MET A 572 -20.81 0.39 -23.37
C MET A 572 -20.44 -0.71 -24.40
N GLY A 573 -20.40 -1.98 -23.98
CA GLY A 573 -20.13 -3.10 -24.88
C GLY A 573 -18.67 -3.41 -25.11
N PHE A 574 -17.76 -2.97 -24.24
CA PHE A 574 -16.35 -3.37 -24.28
C PHE A 574 -16.06 -4.50 -23.28
N ALA A 575 -15.11 -5.36 -23.62
CA ALA A 575 -14.44 -6.18 -22.62
C ALA A 575 -13.31 -5.37 -22.00
N VAL A 576 -13.16 -5.42 -20.66
CA VAL A 576 -12.10 -4.70 -19.96
C VAL A 576 -11.20 -5.71 -19.26
N ALA A 577 -9.89 -5.66 -19.54
CA ALA A 577 -8.90 -6.55 -18.96
C ALA A 577 -7.97 -5.78 -18.01
N SER A 578 -7.57 -6.44 -16.92
CA SER A 578 -6.48 -5.99 -16.04
C SER A 578 -5.49 -7.14 -15.89
N ILE A 579 -4.18 -6.86 -16.00
CA ILE A 579 -3.13 -7.88 -16.08
C ILE A 579 -1.95 -7.47 -15.20
N ASP A 580 -1.37 -8.40 -14.44
CA ASP A 580 -0.10 -8.23 -13.75
C ASP A 580 1.03 -8.92 -14.54
N GLY A 581 1.74 -8.16 -15.38
CA GLY A 581 2.91 -8.63 -16.11
C GLY A 581 4.19 -8.58 -15.26
N MET A 582 5.28 -9.14 -15.76
CA MET A 582 6.59 -9.04 -15.12
C MET A 582 6.99 -7.58 -14.93
N GLY A 583 7.58 -7.29 -13.76
CA GLY A 583 7.91 -5.95 -13.29
C GLY A 583 6.99 -5.45 -12.17
N THR A 584 5.82 -6.07 -11.96
CA THR A 584 5.00 -5.82 -10.76
C THR A 584 5.53 -6.64 -9.56
N ASN A 585 5.02 -6.37 -8.36
CA ASN A 585 5.49 -6.96 -7.10
C ASN A 585 4.76 -8.27 -6.73
N ASN A 586 5.07 -8.78 -5.53
CA ASN A 586 4.39 -9.91 -4.87
C ASN A 586 4.63 -11.29 -5.53
N ARG A 587 5.69 -11.42 -6.32
CA ARG A 587 6.22 -12.65 -6.92
C ARG A 587 7.71 -12.78 -6.60
N SER A 588 8.43 -13.62 -7.35
CA SER A 588 9.88 -13.71 -7.20
C SER A 588 10.59 -12.39 -7.46
N ARG A 589 11.78 -12.23 -6.88
CA ARG A 589 12.64 -11.09 -7.17
C ARG A 589 12.93 -10.95 -8.68
N ALA A 590 13.18 -12.06 -9.38
CA ALA A 590 13.42 -12.04 -10.83
C ALA A 590 12.22 -11.52 -11.62
N PHE A 591 10.98 -11.78 -11.17
CA PHE A 591 9.76 -11.22 -11.73
C PHE A 591 9.71 -9.70 -11.55
N HIS A 592 10.02 -9.22 -10.33
CA HIS A 592 9.99 -7.81 -9.97
C HIS A 592 11.13 -7.02 -10.66
N ASP A 593 12.33 -7.58 -10.72
CA ASP A 593 13.53 -6.93 -11.24
C ASP A 593 13.45 -6.55 -12.74
N VAL A 594 12.47 -7.06 -13.48
CA VAL A 594 12.21 -6.64 -14.88
C VAL A 594 11.94 -5.14 -14.99
N ALA A 595 11.37 -4.53 -13.95
CA ALA A 595 11.10 -3.08 -13.88
C ALA A 595 12.34 -2.25 -13.55
N TRP A 596 13.42 -2.86 -13.04
CA TRP A 596 14.60 -2.12 -12.60
C TRP A 596 15.26 -1.36 -13.75
N ARG A 597 15.31 -0.02 -13.65
CA ARG A 597 15.77 0.91 -14.70
C ARG A 597 15.09 0.70 -16.06
N ASN A 598 13.91 0.09 -16.07
CA ASN A 598 13.19 -0.31 -17.28
C ASN A 598 11.67 -0.11 -17.14
N LEU A 599 11.23 0.96 -16.50
CA LEU A 599 9.79 1.25 -16.27
C LEU A 599 8.97 1.32 -17.57
N LYS A 600 9.61 1.63 -18.69
CA LYS A 600 8.97 1.66 -20.02
C LYS A 600 8.47 0.29 -20.49
N ASP A 601 8.99 -0.81 -19.93
CA ASP A 601 8.56 -2.17 -20.30
C ASP A 601 7.10 -2.41 -19.91
N ALA A 602 6.68 -1.96 -18.73
CA ALA A 602 5.32 -2.06 -18.21
C ALA A 602 4.69 -3.47 -18.35
N GLY A 603 5.49 -4.53 -18.44
CA GLY A 603 5.04 -5.90 -18.71
C GLY A 603 4.54 -6.12 -20.14
N LEU A 604 4.89 -5.27 -21.11
CA LEU A 604 4.35 -5.28 -22.46
C LEU A 604 4.38 -6.64 -23.18
N PRO A 605 5.51 -7.37 -23.24
CA PRO A 605 5.52 -8.67 -23.93
C PRO A 605 4.57 -9.70 -23.28
N ASP A 606 4.44 -9.67 -21.95
CA ASP A 606 3.55 -10.56 -21.20
C ASP A 606 2.09 -10.22 -21.48
N ARG A 607 1.75 -8.92 -21.50
CA ARG A 607 0.39 -8.42 -21.77
C ARG A 607 -0.05 -8.79 -23.18
N ILE A 608 0.80 -8.60 -24.19
CA ILE A 608 0.52 -9.00 -25.58
C ILE A 608 0.29 -10.52 -25.68
N ALA A 609 1.14 -11.34 -25.03
CA ALA A 609 0.98 -12.79 -25.00
C ALA A 609 -0.35 -13.18 -24.32
N TRP A 610 -0.66 -12.53 -23.21
CA TRP A 610 -1.88 -12.76 -22.44
C TRP A 610 -3.15 -12.43 -23.28
N HIS A 611 -3.20 -11.26 -23.91
CA HIS A 611 -4.32 -10.88 -24.78
C HIS A 611 -4.52 -11.85 -25.95
N LYS A 612 -3.43 -12.30 -26.57
CA LYS A 612 -3.48 -13.30 -27.66
C LYS A 612 -4.03 -14.64 -27.18
N ALA A 613 -3.60 -15.11 -26.00
CA ALA A 613 -4.10 -16.33 -25.40
C ALA A 613 -5.58 -16.20 -25.01
N ALA A 614 -6.00 -15.08 -24.43
CA ALA A 614 -7.40 -14.81 -24.11
C ALA A 614 -8.28 -14.79 -25.37
N ALA A 615 -7.83 -14.17 -26.46
CA ALA A 615 -8.54 -14.14 -27.73
C ALA A 615 -8.65 -15.53 -28.38
N ALA A 616 -7.65 -16.38 -28.21
CA ALA A 616 -7.70 -17.77 -28.68
C ALA A 616 -8.66 -18.63 -27.85
N HIS A 617 -8.81 -18.32 -26.55
CA HIS A 617 -9.69 -19.05 -25.62
C HIS A 617 -11.15 -18.60 -25.69
N TYR A 618 -11.39 -17.28 -25.83
CA TYR A 618 -12.72 -16.68 -25.85
C TYR A 618 -13.03 -16.09 -27.23
N PRO A 619 -13.89 -16.74 -28.06
CA PRO A 619 -14.20 -16.24 -29.42
C PRO A 619 -14.80 -14.81 -29.46
N TRP A 620 -15.44 -14.38 -28.38
CA TRP A 620 -16.03 -13.04 -28.24
C TRP A 620 -15.00 -11.95 -27.89
N TYR A 621 -13.78 -12.32 -27.46
CA TYR A 621 -12.72 -11.40 -27.05
C TYR A 621 -11.92 -10.93 -28.27
N ASP A 622 -12.25 -9.75 -28.83
CA ASP A 622 -11.74 -9.29 -30.13
C ASP A 622 -10.58 -8.31 -30.02
N ILE A 623 -9.38 -8.79 -30.35
CA ILE A 623 -8.18 -7.98 -30.49
C ILE A 623 -7.80 -7.69 -31.96
N GLY A 624 -8.61 -8.13 -32.94
CA GLY A 624 -8.29 -8.07 -34.36
C GLY A 624 -8.15 -6.64 -34.93
N GLY A 625 -8.72 -5.64 -34.28
CA GLY A 625 -8.54 -4.23 -34.62
C GLY A 625 -7.66 -3.45 -33.65
N GLY A 626 -6.83 -4.15 -32.86
CA GLY A 626 -6.01 -3.60 -31.80
C GLY A 626 -6.74 -3.47 -30.47
N VAL A 627 -5.98 -3.22 -29.40
CA VAL A 627 -6.45 -3.07 -28.01
C VAL A 627 -6.41 -1.59 -27.63
N GLY A 628 -7.45 -1.10 -26.94
CA GLY A 628 -7.42 0.20 -26.25
C GLY A 628 -6.71 0.05 -24.90
N VAL A 629 -6.15 1.14 -24.35
CA VAL A 629 -5.53 1.13 -23.02
C VAL A 629 -5.84 2.41 -22.27
N TYR A 630 -6.09 2.32 -20.97
CA TYR A 630 -6.16 3.49 -20.10
C TYR A 630 -5.54 3.19 -18.74
N GLY A 631 -5.06 4.23 -18.07
CA GLY A 631 -4.51 4.12 -16.73
C GLY A 631 -4.29 5.46 -16.08
N THR A 632 -4.15 5.46 -14.77
CA THR A 632 -3.97 6.67 -13.94
C THR A 632 -2.67 6.58 -13.15
N SER A 633 -1.98 7.72 -12.89
CA SER A 633 -0.73 7.79 -12.16
C SER A 633 0.36 6.95 -12.87
N ALA A 634 1.02 6.00 -12.21
CA ALA A 634 1.92 5.06 -12.87
C ALA A 634 1.24 4.32 -14.04
N GLY A 635 -0.06 3.98 -13.91
CA GLY A 635 -0.87 3.44 -15.01
C GLY A 635 -1.01 4.40 -16.19
N GLY A 636 -1.08 5.71 -15.94
CA GLY A 636 -1.07 6.74 -16.99
C GLY A 636 0.26 6.80 -17.73
N GLN A 637 1.38 6.70 -17.01
CA GLN A 637 2.71 6.55 -17.60
C GLN A 637 2.81 5.28 -18.45
N ASN A 638 2.33 4.15 -17.93
CA ASN A 638 2.31 2.87 -18.63
C ASN A 638 1.45 2.94 -19.91
N ALA A 639 0.23 3.48 -19.83
CA ALA A 639 -0.63 3.66 -21.00
C ALA A 639 0.04 4.50 -22.08
N GLY A 640 0.72 5.60 -21.68
CA GLY A 640 1.52 6.41 -22.59
C GLY A 640 2.67 5.62 -23.25
N ALA A 641 3.38 4.77 -22.49
CA ALA A 641 4.45 3.94 -22.99
C ALA A 641 3.94 2.88 -24.00
N LEU A 642 2.79 2.26 -23.74
CA LEU A 642 2.21 1.24 -24.61
C LEU A 642 1.76 1.81 -25.97
N LEU A 643 1.41 3.08 -26.06
CA LEU A 643 1.06 3.73 -27.33
C LEU A 643 2.24 3.88 -28.29
N PHE A 644 3.48 3.65 -27.87
CA PHE A 644 4.63 3.51 -28.77
C PHE A 644 4.65 2.17 -29.53
N HIS A 645 3.66 1.28 -29.27
CA HIS A 645 3.46 0.00 -29.91
C HIS A 645 2.13 -0.05 -30.68
N PRO A 646 1.96 0.82 -31.70
CA PRO A 646 0.69 0.98 -32.43
C PRO A 646 0.27 -0.29 -33.22
N GLU A 647 1.18 -1.23 -33.41
CA GLU A 647 0.88 -2.54 -33.99
C GLU A 647 -0.04 -3.39 -33.08
N PHE A 648 -0.18 -3.02 -31.81
CA PHE A 648 -1.04 -3.73 -30.86
C PHE A 648 -1.99 -2.78 -30.10
N TYR A 649 -1.49 -1.65 -29.56
CA TYR A 649 -2.30 -0.67 -28.83
C TYR A 649 -2.64 0.52 -29.75
N VAL A 650 -3.91 0.63 -30.12
CA VAL A 650 -4.39 1.56 -31.16
C VAL A 650 -5.03 2.83 -30.61
N ALA A 651 -5.39 2.86 -29.34
CA ALA A 651 -5.98 4.01 -28.68
C ALA A 651 -5.63 3.98 -27.19
N GLY A 652 -5.43 5.16 -26.57
CA GLY A 652 -5.12 5.21 -25.14
C GLY A 652 -5.50 6.49 -24.46
N VAL A 653 -5.72 6.37 -23.14
CA VAL A 653 -5.94 7.48 -22.22
C VAL A 653 -4.92 7.39 -21.10
N ALA A 654 -4.02 8.37 -21.04
CA ALA A 654 -3.03 8.51 -19.97
C ALA A 654 -3.51 9.63 -19.03
N ASN A 655 -4.00 9.23 -17.84
CA ASN A 655 -4.46 10.17 -16.82
C ASN A 655 -3.39 10.37 -15.75
N SER A 656 -3.01 11.62 -15.49
CA SER A 656 -2.05 12.01 -14.42
C SER A 656 -0.75 11.19 -14.42
N GLY A 657 -0.27 10.79 -15.62
CA GLY A 657 0.96 10.01 -15.76
C GLY A 657 2.21 10.87 -15.57
N CYS A 658 3.20 10.36 -14.85
CA CYS A 658 4.53 10.97 -14.79
C CYS A 658 5.35 10.56 -16.02
N HIS A 659 5.31 11.35 -17.08
CA HIS A 659 6.00 11.06 -18.34
C HIS A 659 7.46 11.55 -18.38
N ASP A 660 7.90 12.28 -17.37
CA ASP A 660 9.29 12.70 -17.19
C ASP A 660 9.83 12.19 -15.87
N ASN A 661 10.58 11.08 -15.90
CA ASN A 661 11.17 10.43 -14.72
C ASN A 661 12.19 11.31 -13.97
N ARG A 662 12.52 12.51 -14.47
CA ARG A 662 13.28 13.52 -13.71
C ARG A 662 12.41 14.28 -12.71
N MET A 663 11.09 14.08 -12.73
CA MET A 663 10.13 14.73 -11.84
C MET A 663 9.68 13.83 -10.71
N ASP A 664 9.86 12.52 -10.83
CA ASP A 664 9.43 11.51 -9.86
C ASP A 664 10.64 10.81 -9.23
N LYS A 665 10.50 10.35 -7.98
CA LYS A 665 11.59 9.78 -7.15
C LYS A 665 11.40 8.29 -7.00
#